data_bfa9bb78a605a73d183361e73ed9dbed
#
_entry.id   bfa9bb78a605a73d183361e73ed9dbed
#
_cell.length_a   1.000
_cell.length_b   1.000
_cell.length_c   1.000
_cell.angle_alpha   90.00
_cell.angle_beta   90.00
_cell.angle_gamma   90.00
#
_symmetry.space_group_name_H-M   'P 1'
#
loop_
_entity.id
_entity.type
_entity.pdbx_description
1 polymer ?
#
loop_
_entity_poly.entity_id
_entity_poly.type
_entity_poly.pdbx_seq_one_letter_code
_entity_poly.pdbx_strand_id
1 'polypeptide(L)'
;MPYTDLRFKPGINKEITPYSEENGWVDCDKIRFRFGYPEKLNGWEKNSTKAFLGLCRGLHEWVALNGEKFLGVGTEQKYYIKQGTDFKDVTPIRLTTSAGDVTFSATNGSAVITVTDVNHGCVENDFVTFSGAASLGGNITANVLNQEYQITEIINGNSYKISARTVSTIESITITGGLNATAVTANSSDTGNGGGSTVGTYQIGTGLNSSVDGTGWGAGLWGGTNNGALQTTLNEGGTLSDSDTTITLTSVTGIVATDVVLIGGTELVLVGGISSSNLTGCTRGHLGTTATSHADGSVVRLASGNADSANDFNGWGLGVSTGTATTTTNLRIWSHDNFGEDLIFNERNGQIFYWDKTNGVSTRGIELSTLTGTPRSVPQKAAQVLLSDRDRHVIAFGADGLGASSDTQGDGVQDPMLIRFSSQENPIDWFPTTTNTAGDLRIDSGSKIMQAIETRQQILVFTDTAIYAMQFVGPPFTFGITLISSNISIASPKAAVGIDDAVYWMGSAEFYGYSGAVQRIPCTVRDHVFDDFNSAQSDKVVAGANISFSEVWWFYPSSSSDENDRYVVFNYSENLWFVGTLNRTAWLDRGISSLPVATGTDNYLFNHETGAKADGSAMTSFIESGDLGISDGNQFSFVSRVLPDLNFRETNVDDTTVNFILNAKNAPGQTAQTTTTNTITKSSNVPVDQYTDQYQTRLRGRSFTFKIQSTDLNVLWRLGIPRVDIRPDGRR
;
A
#
# COMPACT_ATOMS: atom_id res chain seq x y z
N MET A 1 -40.32 36.91 9.71
CA MET A 1 -40.75 36.01 8.61
C MET A 1 -40.67 34.56 9.11
N PRO A 2 -41.40 33.63 8.52
CA PRO A 2 -41.22 32.22 8.91
C PRO A 2 -39.78 31.78 8.56
N TYR A 3 -39.24 30.92 9.37
CA TYR A 3 -37.93 30.29 9.10
C TYR A 3 -38.03 29.46 7.82
N THR A 4 -36.93 29.42 7.06
CA THR A 4 -36.76 28.58 5.88
C THR A 4 -35.96 27.33 6.27
N ASP A 5 -36.49 26.16 5.96
CA ASP A 5 -35.78 24.89 6.16
C ASP A 5 -34.64 24.76 5.17
N LEU A 6 -33.44 24.42 5.64
CA LEU A 6 -32.32 24.02 4.81
C LEU A 6 -32.35 22.49 4.63
N ARG A 7 -32.97 22.04 3.58
CA ARG A 7 -33.02 20.59 3.24
C ARG A 7 -31.98 20.30 2.18
N PHE A 8 -31.03 19.45 2.53
CA PHE A 8 -29.94 19.08 1.66
C PHE A 8 -30.22 17.71 1.02
N LYS A 9 -29.79 17.55 -0.24
CA LYS A 9 -29.74 16.26 -0.91
C LYS A 9 -28.60 15.44 -0.31
N PRO A 10 -28.80 14.17 0.01
CA PRO A 10 -27.73 13.33 0.55
C PRO A 10 -26.69 12.96 -0.51
N GLY A 11 -25.48 12.64 -0.05
CA GLY A 11 -24.33 12.30 -0.91
C GLY A 11 -23.50 13.52 -1.30
N ILE A 12 -22.29 13.27 -1.75
CA ILE A 12 -21.37 14.30 -2.23
C ILE A 12 -21.37 14.28 -3.75
N ASN A 13 -21.47 15.47 -4.36
CA ASN A 13 -21.38 15.63 -5.80
C ASN A 13 -20.29 16.64 -6.15
N LYS A 14 -19.24 16.17 -6.83
CA LYS A 14 -18.12 16.97 -7.31
C LYS A 14 -18.04 17.03 -8.84
N GLU A 15 -18.98 16.38 -9.54
CA GLU A 15 -19.01 16.34 -11.01
C GLU A 15 -19.57 17.64 -11.62
N ILE A 16 -20.30 18.42 -10.82
CA ILE A 16 -20.88 19.68 -11.26
C ILE A 16 -20.36 20.84 -10.41
N THR A 17 -20.57 22.06 -10.88
CA THR A 17 -20.11 23.25 -10.15
C THR A 17 -20.89 23.42 -8.83
N PRO A 18 -20.27 23.94 -7.77
CA PRO A 18 -20.95 24.20 -6.47
C PRO A 18 -22.21 25.06 -6.62
N TYR A 19 -22.28 25.90 -7.63
CA TYR A 19 -23.47 26.72 -7.93
C TYR A 19 -24.60 25.90 -8.55
N SER A 20 -24.27 24.91 -9.37
CA SER A 20 -25.27 24.01 -9.98
C SER A 20 -25.78 22.94 -9.03
N GLU A 21 -25.01 22.59 -7.98
CA GLU A 21 -25.43 21.67 -6.91
C GLU A 21 -26.23 22.42 -5.82
N GLU A 22 -27.29 23.05 -6.23
CA GLU A 22 -28.19 23.74 -5.30
C GLU A 22 -28.81 22.78 -4.29
N ASN A 23 -28.67 23.10 -3.02
CA ASN A 23 -29.12 22.27 -1.88
C ASN A 23 -28.47 20.87 -1.83
N GLY A 24 -27.31 20.68 -2.44
CA GLY A 24 -26.49 19.48 -2.31
C GLY A 24 -25.22 19.72 -1.50
N TRP A 25 -24.46 18.68 -1.28
CA TRP A 25 -23.17 18.72 -0.64
C TRP A 25 -22.06 18.54 -1.68
N VAL A 26 -21.02 19.37 -1.59
CA VAL A 26 -19.93 19.39 -2.57
C VAL A 26 -18.60 18.93 -2.01
N ASP A 27 -18.42 18.94 -0.70
CA ASP A 27 -17.17 18.49 -0.08
C ASP A 27 -17.39 17.96 1.33
N CYS A 28 -16.56 16.97 1.73
CA CYS A 28 -16.57 16.44 3.08
C CYS A 28 -15.24 15.77 3.43
N ASP A 29 -15.01 15.60 4.72
CA ASP A 29 -13.99 14.71 5.26
C ASP A 29 -14.49 14.07 6.56
N LYS A 30 -14.33 12.76 6.69
CA LYS A 30 -14.77 11.94 7.84
C LYS A 30 -16.27 12.07 8.16
N ILE A 31 -17.06 12.09 7.10
CA ILE A 31 -18.52 12.13 7.15
C ILE A 31 -19.07 10.90 6.42
N ARG A 32 -20.15 10.36 6.93
CA ARG A 32 -21.03 9.40 6.24
C ARG A 32 -22.46 9.92 6.17
N PHE A 33 -23.25 9.31 5.31
CA PHE A 33 -24.69 9.54 5.27
C PHE A 33 -25.42 8.34 5.87
N ARG A 34 -26.42 8.62 6.68
CA ARG A 34 -27.29 7.61 7.27
C ARG A 34 -28.72 8.09 7.26
N PHE A 35 -29.59 7.33 6.62
CA PHE A 35 -30.98 7.71 6.40
C PHE A 35 -31.11 9.09 5.72
N GLY A 36 -30.22 9.38 4.79
CA GLY A 36 -30.18 10.65 4.07
C GLY A 36 -29.56 11.84 4.84
N TYR A 37 -29.11 11.65 6.08
CA TYR A 37 -28.52 12.72 6.91
C TYR A 37 -27.02 12.51 7.11
N PRO A 38 -26.23 13.59 7.01
CA PRO A 38 -24.80 13.50 7.28
C PRO A 38 -24.51 13.35 8.77
N GLU A 39 -23.62 12.43 9.09
CA GLU A 39 -23.09 12.22 10.43
C GLU A 39 -21.57 12.06 10.38
N LYS A 40 -20.90 12.46 11.45
CA LYS A 40 -19.46 12.22 11.60
C LYS A 40 -19.22 10.72 11.73
N LEU A 41 -18.16 10.22 11.06
CA LEU A 41 -17.65 8.85 11.22
C LEU A 41 -17.30 8.58 12.68
N ASN A 42 -17.48 7.36 13.11
CA ASN A 42 -16.90 6.91 14.38
C ASN A 42 -15.37 6.90 14.30
N GLY A 43 -14.73 6.93 15.46
CA GLY A 43 -13.29 6.95 15.56
C GLY A 43 -12.63 5.58 15.36
N TRP A 44 -11.35 5.54 15.70
CA TRP A 44 -10.55 4.32 15.74
C TRP A 44 -9.55 4.37 16.89
N GLU A 45 -9.14 3.20 17.34
CA GLU A 45 -8.15 3.03 18.39
C GLU A 45 -7.24 1.85 18.08
N LYS A 46 -6.02 1.86 18.61
CA LYS A 46 -5.10 0.74 18.44
C LYS A 46 -5.70 -0.55 19.02
N ASN A 47 -5.73 -1.60 18.21
CA ASN A 47 -6.12 -2.94 18.64
C ASN A 47 -5.08 -3.56 19.58
N SER A 48 -3.82 -3.15 19.46
CA SER A 48 -2.70 -3.59 20.31
C SER A 48 -1.71 -2.43 20.47
N THR A 49 -1.08 -2.35 21.64
CA THR A 49 0.03 -1.42 21.88
C THR A 49 1.33 -1.84 21.19
N LYS A 50 1.35 -3.05 20.61
CA LYS A 50 2.50 -3.60 19.89
C LYS A 50 2.39 -3.30 18.42
N ALA A 51 3.51 -2.88 17.82
CA ALA A 51 3.65 -2.71 16.39
C ALA A 51 4.22 -3.99 15.75
N PHE A 52 4.06 -4.15 14.45
CA PHE A 52 4.73 -5.15 13.64
C PHE A 52 5.71 -4.46 12.67
N LEU A 53 6.62 -5.23 12.08
CA LEU A 53 7.60 -4.69 11.14
C LEU A 53 7.06 -4.74 9.71
N GLY A 54 7.25 -3.63 8.98
CA GLY A 54 6.79 -3.49 7.60
C GLY A 54 5.36 -2.99 7.47
N LEU A 55 4.93 -2.66 6.26
CA LEU A 55 3.58 -2.20 5.94
C LEU A 55 2.67 -3.38 5.60
N CYS A 56 1.61 -3.54 6.34
CA CYS A 56 0.67 -4.63 6.12
C CYS A 56 -0.17 -4.39 4.87
N ARG A 57 -0.19 -5.39 3.96
CA ARG A 57 -1.00 -5.39 2.74
C ARG A 57 -1.87 -6.65 2.60
N GLY A 58 -2.10 -7.33 3.70
CA GLY A 58 -3.00 -8.47 3.75
C GLY A 58 -3.38 -8.80 5.19
N LEU A 59 -4.67 -8.87 5.44
CA LEU A 59 -5.27 -9.28 6.71
C LEU A 59 -6.21 -10.45 6.46
N HIS A 60 -6.17 -11.45 7.34
CA HIS A 60 -7.08 -12.59 7.32
C HIS A 60 -7.33 -13.09 8.73
N GLU A 61 -8.58 -13.26 9.13
CA GLU A 61 -8.88 -13.79 10.46
C GLU A 61 -9.64 -15.11 10.39
N TRP A 62 -9.29 -16.03 11.30
CA TRP A 62 -9.97 -17.32 11.43
C TRP A 62 -10.03 -17.77 12.88
N VAL A 63 -10.86 -18.79 13.13
CA VAL A 63 -11.05 -19.38 14.46
C VAL A 63 -10.74 -20.86 14.37
N ALA A 64 -9.91 -21.34 15.31
CA ALA A 64 -9.68 -22.77 15.49
C ALA A 64 -10.85 -23.44 16.22
N LEU A 65 -10.93 -24.77 16.13
CA LEU A 65 -11.99 -25.58 16.74
C LEU A 65 -12.05 -25.44 18.28
N ASN A 66 -10.94 -25.08 18.91
CA ASN A 66 -10.88 -24.79 20.34
C ASN A 66 -11.35 -23.36 20.71
N GLY A 67 -11.78 -22.57 19.73
CA GLY A 67 -12.25 -21.18 19.91
C GLY A 67 -11.14 -20.14 19.95
N GLU A 68 -9.89 -20.50 19.73
CA GLU A 68 -8.78 -19.53 19.59
C GLU A 68 -8.94 -18.73 18.30
N LYS A 69 -8.78 -17.42 18.42
CA LYS A 69 -8.84 -16.48 17.31
C LYS A 69 -7.45 -16.12 16.83
N PHE A 70 -7.25 -16.16 15.54
CA PHE A 70 -6.01 -15.80 14.87
C PHE A 70 -6.26 -14.71 13.84
N LEU A 71 -5.27 -13.86 13.64
CA LEU A 71 -5.25 -12.86 12.59
C LEU A 71 -3.90 -12.90 11.88
N GLY A 72 -3.90 -13.29 10.62
CA GLY A 72 -2.75 -13.21 9.73
C GLY A 72 -2.49 -11.77 9.32
N VAL A 73 -1.24 -11.32 9.41
CA VAL A 73 -0.76 -9.98 9.08
C VAL A 73 0.44 -10.11 8.15
N GLY A 74 0.23 -9.90 6.87
CA GLY A 74 1.27 -9.99 5.83
C GLY A 74 1.85 -8.63 5.49
N THR A 75 3.15 -8.44 5.69
CA THR A 75 3.89 -7.22 5.35
C THR A 75 4.90 -7.49 4.22
N GLU A 76 5.51 -6.45 3.68
CA GLU A 76 6.58 -6.62 2.68
C GLU A 76 7.83 -7.28 3.26
N GLN A 77 7.98 -7.25 4.59
CA GLN A 77 9.15 -7.79 5.26
C GLN A 77 8.90 -9.15 5.89
N LYS A 78 7.73 -9.36 6.50
CA LYS A 78 7.43 -10.54 7.30
C LYS A 78 5.96 -10.94 7.21
N TYR A 79 5.68 -12.16 7.66
CA TYR A 79 4.33 -12.63 7.89
C TYR A 79 4.13 -12.99 9.37
N TYR A 80 3.10 -12.41 9.97
CA TYR A 80 2.79 -12.61 11.38
C TYR A 80 1.43 -13.28 11.58
N ILE A 81 1.31 -14.04 12.67
CA ILE A 81 0.03 -14.44 13.23
C ILE A 81 -0.14 -13.72 14.57
N LYS A 82 -1.21 -12.93 14.67
CA LYS A 82 -1.60 -12.29 15.93
C LYS A 82 -2.49 -13.25 16.73
N GLN A 83 -2.10 -13.50 17.95
CA GLN A 83 -2.87 -14.23 18.94
C GLN A 83 -2.96 -13.40 20.22
N GLY A 84 -4.18 -13.03 20.62
CA GLY A 84 -4.35 -12.07 21.70
C GLY A 84 -3.74 -10.69 21.35
N THR A 85 -2.76 -10.24 22.15
CA THR A 85 -2.07 -8.95 21.93
C THR A 85 -0.74 -9.10 21.20
N ASP A 86 -0.27 -10.31 20.95
CA ASP A 86 1.07 -10.60 20.45
C ASP A 86 1.08 -10.90 18.94
N PHE A 87 2.10 -10.40 18.26
CA PHE A 87 2.42 -10.78 16.89
C PHE A 87 3.53 -11.84 16.92
N LYS A 88 3.28 -13.01 16.38
CA LYS A 88 4.25 -14.09 16.26
C LYS A 88 4.74 -14.16 14.82
N ASP A 89 6.04 -14.07 14.65
CA ASP A 89 6.70 -14.16 13.34
C ASP A 89 6.67 -15.62 12.85
N VAL A 90 5.86 -15.86 11.83
CA VAL A 90 5.74 -17.17 11.18
C VAL A 90 6.30 -17.15 9.75
N THR A 91 7.07 -16.12 9.41
CA THR A 91 7.72 -16.00 8.10
C THR A 91 8.51 -17.26 7.78
N PRO A 92 8.29 -17.89 6.62
CA PRO A 92 8.96 -19.13 6.24
C PRO A 92 10.49 -18.99 6.16
N ILE A 93 11.19 -20.09 6.38
CA ILE A 93 12.64 -20.18 6.24
C ILE A 93 12.97 -20.68 4.84
N ARG A 94 13.80 -19.93 4.13
CA ARG A 94 14.29 -20.25 2.79
C ARG A 94 15.50 -21.18 2.82
N LEU A 95 16.40 -20.93 3.76
CA LEU A 95 17.69 -21.63 3.84
C LEU A 95 18.16 -21.70 5.28
N THR A 96 18.71 -22.84 5.67
CA THR A 96 19.51 -23.00 6.88
C THR A 96 20.85 -23.58 6.49
N THR A 97 21.95 -22.90 6.86
CA THR A 97 23.30 -23.32 6.52
C THR A 97 23.76 -24.49 7.39
N SER A 98 24.83 -25.16 6.97
CA SER A 98 25.51 -26.12 7.84
C SER A 98 26.31 -25.39 8.93
N ALA A 99 26.60 -26.09 10.00
CA ALA A 99 27.42 -25.54 11.10
C ALA A 99 28.82 -25.18 10.59
N GLY A 100 29.22 -23.93 10.79
CA GLY A 100 30.52 -23.41 10.43
C GLY A 100 30.63 -22.79 9.03
N ASP A 101 29.54 -22.83 8.23
CA ASP A 101 29.54 -22.18 6.90
C ASP A 101 29.60 -20.65 7.03
N VAL A 102 29.04 -20.11 8.13
CA VAL A 102 28.98 -18.67 8.38
C VAL A 102 30.13 -18.21 9.27
N THR A 103 30.81 -17.16 8.86
CA THR A 103 31.86 -16.52 9.67
C THR A 103 31.67 -15.01 9.73
N PHE A 104 32.24 -14.39 10.78
CA PHE A 104 32.14 -12.97 11.05
C PHE A 104 33.49 -12.29 11.03
N SER A 105 33.50 -11.01 10.65
CA SER A 105 34.66 -10.14 10.77
C SER A 105 34.24 -8.77 11.26
N ALA A 106 34.86 -8.30 12.33
CA ALA A 106 34.62 -7.01 12.95
C ALA A 106 35.74 -6.05 12.75
N THR A 107 35.43 -4.75 12.67
CA THR A 107 36.44 -3.68 12.60
C THR A 107 36.39 -2.89 13.91
N ASN A 108 37.57 -2.72 14.56
CA ASN A 108 37.68 -1.93 15.78
C ASN A 108 37.05 -0.54 15.62
N GLY A 109 36.23 -0.14 16.55
CA GLY A 109 35.50 1.15 16.52
C GLY A 109 34.21 1.16 15.67
N SER A 110 33.85 0.03 15.06
CA SER A 110 32.63 -0.10 14.24
C SER A 110 31.60 -1.04 14.87
N ALA A 111 30.33 -0.72 14.70
CA ALA A 111 29.25 -1.65 14.98
C ALA A 111 28.87 -2.52 13.76
N VAL A 112 29.43 -2.23 12.60
CA VAL A 112 29.19 -2.98 11.36
C VAL A 112 30.04 -4.25 11.37
N ILE A 113 29.39 -5.40 11.23
CA ILE A 113 30.02 -6.72 11.13
C ILE A 113 29.88 -7.22 9.69
N THR A 114 30.96 -7.65 9.10
CA THR A 114 30.94 -8.37 7.82
C THR A 114 30.66 -9.84 8.11
N VAL A 115 29.66 -10.38 7.43
CA VAL A 115 29.31 -11.80 7.46
C VAL A 115 29.75 -12.42 6.14
N THR A 116 30.43 -13.54 6.20
CA THR A 116 30.81 -14.35 5.04
C THR A 116 30.01 -15.64 5.07
N ASP A 117 29.25 -15.87 4.01
CA ASP A 117 28.47 -17.07 3.75
C ASP A 117 28.36 -17.26 2.23
N VAL A 118 28.86 -18.36 1.72
CA VAL A 118 29.01 -18.59 0.28
C VAL A 118 27.66 -18.86 -0.37
N ASN A 119 27.33 -18.09 -1.41
CA ASN A 119 26.07 -18.21 -2.15
C ASN A 119 24.81 -18.00 -1.27
N HIS A 120 24.86 -17.05 -0.34
CA HIS A 120 23.76 -16.76 0.57
C HIS A 120 22.43 -16.37 -0.14
N GLY A 121 22.50 -15.82 -1.35
CA GLY A 121 21.32 -15.46 -2.17
C GLY A 121 20.40 -14.42 -1.54
N CYS A 122 20.92 -13.59 -0.62
CA CYS A 122 20.16 -12.54 0.04
C CYS A 122 20.21 -11.24 -0.74
N VAL A 123 19.24 -10.39 -0.50
CA VAL A 123 19.22 -8.99 -0.89
C VAL A 123 19.28 -8.08 0.33
N GLU A 124 19.52 -6.80 0.13
CA GLU A 124 19.47 -5.81 1.20
C GLU A 124 18.09 -5.80 1.86
N ASN A 125 18.06 -5.64 3.18
CA ASN A 125 16.91 -5.72 4.06
C ASN A 125 16.35 -7.13 4.36
N ASP A 126 16.91 -8.20 3.80
CA ASP A 126 16.57 -9.57 4.20
C ASP A 126 16.93 -9.85 5.67
N PHE A 127 16.31 -10.89 6.22
CA PHE A 127 16.52 -11.27 7.61
C PHE A 127 17.24 -12.61 7.75
N VAL A 128 18.20 -12.65 8.68
CA VAL A 128 18.93 -13.85 9.06
C VAL A 128 18.99 -13.98 10.58
N THR A 129 18.80 -15.19 11.07
CA THR A 129 18.98 -15.51 12.49
C THR A 129 20.23 -16.37 12.62
N PHE A 130 21.17 -15.95 13.47
CA PHE A 130 22.36 -16.75 13.76
C PHE A 130 22.18 -17.54 15.06
N SER A 131 22.78 -18.74 15.07
CA SER A 131 22.86 -19.59 16.25
C SER A 131 24.21 -20.31 16.26
N GLY A 132 24.62 -20.76 17.44
CA GLY A 132 25.88 -21.49 17.60
C GLY A 132 27.15 -20.65 17.43
N ALA A 133 27.04 -19.33 17.23
CA ALA A 133 28.18 -18.46 17.11
C ALA A 133 28.89 -18.25 18.46
N ALA A 134 30.22 -18.34 18.46
CA ALA A 134 31.09 -17.97 19.58
C ALA A 134 31.40 -16.47 19.58
N SER A 135 31.82 -15.90 20.71
CA SER A 135 32.29 -14.52 20.83
C SER A 135 33.47 -14.25 19.87
N LEU A 136 33.55 -13.03 19.34
CA LEU A 136 34.72 -12.59 18.60
C LEU A 136 35.92 -12.23 19.51
N GLY A 137 35.73 -12.21 20.82
CA GLY A 137 36.82 -12.03 21.80
C GLY A 137 36.78 -10.70 22.57
N GLY A 138 35.90 -9.78 22.19
CA GLY A 138 35.74 -8.49 22.83
C GLY A 138 34.28 -8.14 23.14
N ASN A 139 33.83 -6.99 22.68
CA ASN A 139 32.46 -6.51 22.88
C ASN A 139 31.42 -7.32 22.08
N ILE A 140 31.84 -7.90 20.98
CA ILE A 140 30.98 -8.74 20.15
C ILE A 140 30.93 -10.14 20.74
N THR A 141 30.02 -10.30 21.71
CA THR A 141 29.84 -11.56 22.45
C THR A 141 28.99 -12.55 21.65
N ALA A 142 28.96 -13.82 22.10
CA ALA A 142 28.07 -14.83 21.53
C ALA A 142 26.60 -14.41 21.57
N ASN A 143 26.15 -13.76 22.64
CA ASN A 143 24.75 -13.27 22.75
C ASN A 143 24.45 -12.15 21.76
N VAL A 144 25.44 -11.30 21.46
CA VAL A 144 25.30 -10.27 20.43
C VAL A 144 25.13 -10.91 19.05
N LEU A 145 25.86 -11.98 18.75
CA LEU A 145 25.79 -12.65 17.45
C LEU A 145 24.55 -13.53 17.27
N ASN A 146 24.20 -14.32 18.33
CA ASN A 146 23.12 -15.32 18.25
C ASN A 146 21.73 -14.69 18.40
N GLN A 147 21.33 -13.89 17.44
CA GLN A 147 20.01 -13.28 17.33
C GLN A 147 19.65 -13.02 15.87
N GLU A 148 18.46 -12.52 15.63
CA GLU A 148 18.03 -12.12 14.30
C GLU A 148 18.62 -10.76 13.91
N TYR A 149 19.06 -10.65 12.64
CA TYR A 149 19.59 -9.43 12.04
C TYR A 149 18.93 -9.14 10.71
N GLN A 150 18.73 -7.87 10.44
CA GLN A 150 18.46 -7.38 9.09
C GLN A 150 19.78 -7.10 8.38
N ILE A 151 19.89 -7.54 7.14
CA ILE A 151 21.06 -7.31 6.28
C ILE A 151 21.04 -5.86 5.84
N THR A 152 22.10 -5.12 6.14
CA THR A 152 22.18 -3.69 5.87
C THR A 152 22.83 -3.33 4.54
N GLU A 153 23.64 -4.24 3.99
CA GLU A 153 24.35 -4.02 2.73
C GLU A 153 24.82 -5.37 2.16
N ILE A 154 24.66 -5.59 0.88
CA ILE A 154 25.25 -6.72 0.17
C ILE A 154 26.60 -6.30 -0.42
N ILE A 155 27.68 -6.99 -0.02
CA ILE A 155 29.02 -6.76 -0.59
C ILE A 155 29.16 -7.52 -1.89
N ASN A 156 28.80 -8.79 -1.91
CA ASN A 156 28.80 -9.68 -3.08
C ASN A 156 28.01 -10.95 -2.78
N GLY A 157 27.94 -11.91 -3.69
CA GLY A 157 27.18 -13.17 -3.52
C GLY A 157 27.64 -14.07 -2.36
N ASN A 158 28.76 -13.75 -1.70
CA ASN A 158 29.35 -14.54 -0.62
C ASN A 158 29.52 -13.75 0.69
N SER A 159 29.16 -12.48 0.72
CA SER A 159 29.32 -11.65 1.92
C SER A 159 28.38 -10.46 1.96
N TYR A 160 27.97 -10.10 3.16
CA TYR A 160 27.08 -8.98 3.45
C TYR A 160 27.43 -8.34 4.81
N LYS A 161 26.77 -7.25 5.15
CA LYS A 161 26.94 -6.54 6.43
C LYS A 161 25.67 -6.59 7.29
N ILE A 162 25.90 -6.61 8.60
CA ILE A 162 24.89 -6.44 9.63
C ILE A 162 25.35 -5.39 10.64
N SER A 163 24.43 -4.81 11.41
CA SER A 163 24.74 -3.89 12.49
C SER A 163 24.62 -4.59 13.84
N ALA A 164 25.74 -4.80 14.52
CA ALA A 164 25.76 -5.44 15.84
C ALA A 164 25.01 -4.60 16.88
N ARG A 165 24.21 -5.25 17.70
CA ARG A 165 23.36 -4.62 18.71
C ARG A 165 23.18 -5.48 19.94
N THR A 166 22.77 -4.87 21.05
CA THR A 166 22.40 -5.60 22.25
C THR A 166 21.17 -6.47 21.99
N VAL A 167 21.07 -7.59 22.71
CA VAL A 167 19.86 -8.40 22.70
C VAL A 167 18.74 -7.57 23.33
N SER A 168 17.62 -7.43 22.66
CA SER A 168 16.43 -6.83 23.27
C SER A 168 15.82 -7.82 24.26
N THR A 169 15.69 -7.41 25.53
CA THR A 169 15.03 -8.20 26.56
C THR A 169 13.51 -8.02 26.57
N ILE A 170 12.96 -7.24 25.64
CA ILE A 170 11.52 -7.07 25.53
C ILE A 170 10.97 -8.27 24.77
N GLU A 171 10.54 -9.28 25.50
CA GLU A 171 9.66 -10.32 24.99
C GLU A 171 8.46 -9.65 24.33
N SER A 172 8.19 -10.01 23.10
CA SER A 172 6.92 -9.79 22.41
C SER A 172 6.82 -8.83 21.26
N ILE A 173 7.84 -8.12 20.90
CA ILE A 173 7.93 -7.60 19.53
C ILE A 173 9.30 -8.00 19.04
N THR A 174 9.34 -8.98 18.18
CA THR A 174 10.50 -9.20 17.36
C THR A 174 10.47 -8.14 16.22
N ILE A 175 10.42 -6.88 16.63
CA ILE A 175 10.92 -5.84 15.76
C ILE A 175 12.41 -6.05 15.80
N THR A 176 12.93 -6.56 14.74
CA THR A 176 14.36 -6.71 14.52
C THR A 176 15.02 -5.37 14.74
N GLY A 177 15.87 -5.28 15.77
CA GLY A 177 16.32 -3.99 16.29
C GLY A 177 15.28 -3.35 17.19
N GLY A 178 14.69 -4.13 18.12
CA GLY A 178 13.69 -3.61 19.05
C GLY A 178 13.98 -2.17 19.41
N LEU A 179 12.96 -1.33 19.53
CA LEU A 179 13.02 0.14 19.71
C LEU A 179 14.06 0.62 20.75
N ASN A 180 14.65 -0.30 21.52
CA ASN A 180 15.65 -0.06 22.56
C ASN A 180 16.98 -0.86 22.36
N ALA A 181 17.21 -1.49 21.19
CA ALA A 181 18.49 -2.15 20.95
C ALA A 181 19.59 -1.10 20.72
N THR A 182 20.63 -1.15 21.52
CA THR A 182 21.77 -0.24 21.38
C THR A 182 22.83 -0.88 20.49
N ALA A 183 23.41 -0.12 19.59
CA ALA A 183 24.52 -0.57 18.77
C ALA A 183 25.70 -1.01 19.66
N VAL A 184 26.32 -2.13 19.32
CA VAL A 184 27.50 -2.65 20.00
C VAL A 184 28.72 -2.45 19.11
N THR A 185 29.60 -1.55 19.53
CA THR A 185 30.83 -1.25 18.81
C THR A 185 31.93 -2.26 19.14
N ALA A 186 32.52 -2.86 18.13
CA ALA A 186 33.64 -3.78 18.26
C ALA A 186 34.88 -3.07 18.82
N ASN A 187 35.67 -3.77 19.58
CA ASN A 187 36.95 -3.30 20.09
C ASN A 187 38.12 -4.09 19.48
N SER A 188 39.35 -3.74 19.85
CA SER A 188 40.57 -4.36 19.32
C SER A 188 40.74 -5.85 19.64
N SER A 189 39.94 -6.39 20.59
CA SER A 189 39.94 -7.80 20.96
C SER A 189 38.94 -8.64 20.14
N ASP A 190 38.06 -8.01 19.36
CA ASP A 190 37.10 -8.68 18.50
C ASP A 190 37.75 -9.17 17.20
N THR A 191 38.66 -10.13 17.31
CA THR A 191 39.44 -10.71 16.22
C THR A 191 39.00 -12.11 15.81
N GLY A 192 38.07 -12.70 16.53
CA GLY A 192 37.50 -14.01 16.24
C GLY A 192 36.56 -13.99 15.03
N ASN A 193 36.20 -15.16 14.55
CA ASN A 193 35.34 -15.35 13.40
C ASN A 193 33.96 -16.00 13.71
N GLY A 194 33.59 -16.12 15.00
CA GLY A 194 32.33 -16.77 15.40
C GLY A 194 32.43 -18.27 15.65
N GLY A 195 33.58 -18.89 15.38
CA GLY A 195 33.81 -20.33 15.61
C GLY A 195 33.25 -21.24 14.51
N GLY A 196 33.43 -22.54 14.67
CA GLY A 196 33.07 -23.56 13.67
C GLY A 196 31.66 -24.15 13.83
N SER A 197 30.79 -23.55 14.64
CA SER A 197 29.42 -24.06 14.90
C SER A 197 28.33 -23.08 14.51
N THR A 198 28.70 -21.97 13.89
CA THR A 198 27.74 -20.93 13.48
C THR A 198 26.84 -21.43 12.37
N VAL A 199 25.54 -21.29 12.59
CA VAL A 199 24.49 -21.56 11.61
C VAL A 199 23.74 -20.27 11.31
N GLY A 200 23.51 -19.97 10.04
CA GLY A 200 22.65 -18.91 9.56
C GLY A 200 21.30 -19.49 9.10
N THR A 201 20.20 -18.96 9.61
CA THR A 201 18.84 -19.32 9.18
C THR A 201 18.22 -18.11 8.51
N TYR A 202 18.01 -18.21 7.20
CA TYR A 202 17.52 -17.13 6.35
C TYR A 202 16.02 -17.27 6.12
N GLN A 203 15.29 -16.21 6.38
CA GLN A 203 13.87 -16.11 6.01
C GLN A 203 13.74 -15.96 4.49
N ILE A 204 12.54 -16.16 3.97
CA ILE A 204 12.23 -15.76 2.59
C ILE A 204 12.58 -14.28 2.40
N GLY A 205 13.03 -13.93 1.21
CA GLY A 205 13.47 -12.56 0.92
C GLY A 205 12.38 -11.53 1.17
N THR A 206 12.76 -10.34 1.56
CA THR A 206 11.84 -9.20 1.70
C THR A 206 11.34 -8.75 0.33
N GLY A 207 10.12 -8.24 0.31
CA GLY A 207 9.50 -7.71 -0.92
C GLY A 207 9.61 -6.19 -1.02
N LEU A 208 9.14 -5.66 -2.14
CA LEU A 208 9.06 -4.23 -2.34
C LEU A 208 7.82 -3.64 -1.66
N ASN A 209 7.98 -2.43 -1.15
CA ASN A 209 6.90 -1.61 -0.60
C ASN A 209 6.20 -0.74 -1.66
N SER A 210 6.75 -0.65 -2.86
CA SER A 210 6.15 0.06 -3.99
C SER A 210 6.47 -0.66 -5.29
N SER A 211 5.63 -0.49 -6.29
CA SER A 211 5.92 -0.95 -7.63
C SER A 211 7.05 -0.11 -8.21
N VAL A 212 8.02 -0.78 -8.83
CA VAL A 212 9.15 -0.14 -9.51
C VAL A 212 9.04 -0.47 -10.99
N ASP A 213 9.00 0.56 -11.81
CA ASP A 213 8.99 0.38 -13.25
C ASP A 213 10.27 -0.34 -13.71
N GLY A 214 10.11 -1.29 -14.62
CA GLY A 214 11.23 -1.96 -15.25
C GLY A 214 12.00 -1.03 -16.17
N THR A 215 13.04 -1.57 -16.83
CA THR A 215 13.81 -0.88 -17.85
C THR A 215 13.46 -1.40 -19.25
N GLY A 216 13.42 -0.53 -20.24
CA GLY A 216 13.16 -0.89 -21.63
C GLY A 216 12.04 -0.10 -22.28
N TRP A 217 11.67 -0.47 -23.51
CA TRP A 217 10.56 0.15 -24.25
C TRP A 217 9.22 -0.11 -23.55
N GLY A 218 8.51 0.96 -23.20
CA GLY A 218 7.24 0.90 -22.50
C GLY A 218 7.33 0.82 -20.98
N ALA A 219 8.51 0.86 -20.40
CA ALA A 219 8.73 0.99 -18.98
C ALA A 219 9.02 2.45 -18.60
N GLY A 220 8.27 3.00 -17.66
CA GLY A 220 8.44 4.36 -17.13
C GLY A 220 8.08 5.50 -18.11
N LEU A 221 8.53 6.71 -17.79
CA LEU A 221 8.21 7.92 -18.52
C LEU A 221 8.92 7.98 -19.89
N TRP A 222 8.27 8.55 -20.88
CA TRP A 222 8.87 8.88 -22.16
C TRP A 222 10.05 9.85 -21.97
N GLY A 223 11.25 9.43 -22.33
CA GLY A 223 12.47 10.21 -22.12
C GLY A 223 13.48 9.55 -21.20
N GLY A 224 13.15 8.37 -20.68
CA GLY A 224 13.97 7.56 -19.78
C GLY A 224 13.90 8.01 -18.32
N THR A 225 14.07 7.06 -17.45
CA THR A 225 14.26 7.32 -16.01
C THR A 225 15.72 7.13 -15.67
N ASN A 226 16.23 7.98 -14.84
CA ASN A 226 17.59 7.87 -14.30
C ASN A 226 17.55 6.90 -13.10
N ASN A 227 17.38 5.60 -13.39
CA ASN A 227 17.30 4.56 -12.36
C ASN A 227 18.67 4.36 -11.73
N GLY A 228 18.95 5.09 -10.63
CA GLY A 228 20.11 4.83 -9.78
C GLY A 228 21.45 4.92 -10.49
N ALA A 229 21.52 5.62 -11.63
CA ALA A 229 22.76 5.83 -12.35
C ALA A 229 23.82 6.29 -11.37
N LEU A 230 25.02 5.74 -11.51
CA LEU A 230 26.16 6.18 -10.75
C LEU A 230 26.16 7.71 -10.69
N GLN A 231 25.99 8.23 -9.51
CA GLN A 231 25.97 9.66 -9.25
C GLN A 231 27.17 10.02 -8.39
N THR A 232 27.98 10.93 -8.90
CA THR A 232 29.12 11.52 -8.19
C THR A 232 29.04 13.03 -8.36
N THR A 233 30.04 13.75 -7.85
CA THR A 233 30.13 15.19 -8.00
C THR A 233 31.51 15.61 -8.49
N LEU A 234 31.57 16.76 -9.14
CA LEU A 234 32.84 17.41 -9.43
C LEU A 234 33.58 17.74 -8.12
N ASN A 235 34.90 17.55 -8.11
CA ASN A 235 35.78 17.85 -7.00
C ASN A 235 37.04 18.54 -7.52
N GLU A 236 36.84 19.61 -8.30
CA GLU A 236 37.90 20.39 -8.95
C GLU A 236 38.57 21.39 -8.00
N GLY A 237 37.95 21.65 -6.83
CA GLY A 237 38.38 22.74 -5.94
C GLY A 237 38.14 24.15 -6.52
N GLY A 238 37.45 24.23 -7.67
CA GLY A 238 37.06 25.44 -8.37
C GLY A 238 36.14 25.14 -9.54
N THR A 239 35.94 26.06 -10.45
CA THR A 239 35.07 25.88 -11.62
C THR A 239 35.79 25.06 -12.69
N LEU A 240 35.18 23.97 -13.15
CA LEU A 240 35.63 23.22 -14.33
C LEU A 240 35.42 24.11 -15.57
N SER A 241 36.51 24.37 -16.33
CA SER A 241 36.43 25.16 -17.56
C SER A 241 35.79 24.35 -18.70
N ASP A 242 35.20 25.03 -19.68
CA ASP A 242 34.62 24.47 -20.90
C ASP A 242 35.66 23.79 -21.80
N SER A 243 36.96 24.08 -21.61
CA SER A 243 38.10 23.57 -22.37
C SER A 243 38.89 22.47 -21.63
N ASP A 244 38.61 22.21 -20.38
CA ASP A 244 39.33 21.20 -19.60
C ASP A 244 39.03 19.79 -20.12
N THR A 245 40.08 19.02 -20.37
CA THR A 245 40.00 17.63 -20.80
C THR A 245 40.31 16.62 -19.70
N THR A 246 40.65 17.13 -18.51
CA THR A 246 40.82 16.34 -17.29
C THR A 246 39.79 16.82 -16.28
N ILE A 247 39.00 15.92 -15.72
CA ILE A 247 37.87 16.23 -14.85
C ILE A 247 38.03 15.44 -13.54
N THR A 248 38.14 16.14 -12.43
CA THR A 248 38.31 15.54 -11.12
C THR A 248 36.95 15.28 -10.48
N LEU A 249 36.72 14.06 -10.03
CA LEU A 249 35.49 13.64 -9.40
C LEU A 249 35.70 13.25 -7.93
N THR A 250 34.64 13.34 -7.13
CA THR A 250 34.63 12.80 -5.75
C THR A 250 34.82 11.29 -5.74
N SER A 251 34.30 10.58 -6.74
CA SER A 251 34.51 9.16 -6.96
C SER A 251 34.40 8.84 -8.44
N VAL A 252 35.28 7.96 -8.93
CA VAL A 252 35.22 7.40 -10.29
C VAL A 252 34.81 5.94 -10.32
N THR A 253 34.36 5.40 -9.17
CA THR A 253 33.94 4.00 -9.06
C THR A 253 32.78 3.72 -10.01
N GLY A 254 32.92 2.71 -10.87
CA GLY A 254 31.89 2.33 -11.85
C GLY A 254 31.92 3.12 -13.16
N ILE A 255 32.89 4.05 -13.36
CA ILE A 255 33.12 4.73 -14.63
C ILE A 255 34.31 4.03 -15.29
N VAL A 256 34.25 3.80 -16.60
CA VAL A 256 35.36 3.22 -17.39
C VAL A 256 35.68 4.11 -18.61
N ALA A 257 36.83 3.87 -19.21
CA ALA A 257 37.17 4.55 -20.46
C ALA A 257 36.11 4.22 -21.54
N THR A 258 35.75 5.21 -22.32
CA THR A 258 34.69 5.20 -23.35
C THR A 258 33.25 5.44 -22.82
N ASP A 259 33.08 5.56 -21.52
CA ASP A 259 31.80 5.98 -20.97
C ASP A 259 31.45 7.44 -21.33
N VAL A 260 30.18 7.76 -21.34
CA VAL A 260 29.68 9.12 -21.46
C VAL A 260 29.08 9.54 -20.13
N VAL A 261 29.56 10.64 -19.59
CA VAL A 261 29.00 11.22 -18.33
C VAL A 261 28.22 12.50 -18.63
N LEU A 262 27.14 12.71 -17.91
CA LEU A 262 26.32 13.94 -17.94
C LEU A 262 26.71 14.82 -16.75
N ILE A 263 27.20 16.03 -17.02
CA ILE A 263 27.60 16.99 -16.00
C ILE A 263 26.57 18.11 -15.89
N GLY A 264 26.16 18.42 -14.67
CA GLY A 264 25.22 19.50 -14.37
C GLY A 264 23.87 19.36 -15.05
N GLY A 265 23.53 18.18 -15.57
CA GLY A 265 22.29 17.91 -16.30
C GLY A 265 22.24 18.48 -17.72
N THR A 266 23.30 19.07 -18.23
CA THR A 266 23.31 19.82 -19.50
C THR A 266 24.38 19.38 -20.50
N GLU A 267 25.55 18.93 -20.06
CA GLU A 267 26.65 18.58 -20.92
C GLU A 267 27.01 17.10 -20.85
N LEU A 268 27.10 16.46 -22.02
CA LEU A 268 27.63 15.11 -22.18
C LEU A 268 29.15 15.17 -22.46
N VAL A 269 29.88 14.33 -21.76
CA VAL A 269 31.36 14.25 -21.86
C VAL A 269 31.75 12.80 -22.07
N LEU A 270 32.49 12.51 -23.16
CA LEU A 270 33.05 11.20 -23.40
C LEU A 270 34.38 11.07 -22.63
N VAL A 271 34.49 10.00 -21.85
CA VAL A 271 35.68 9.69 -21.02
C VAL A 271 36.74 8.98 -21.85
N GLY A 272 37.90 9.58 -21.99
CA GLY A 272 39.03 8.96 -22.70
C GLY A 272 39.81 7.95 -21.86
N GLY A 273 39.90 8.17 -20.55
CA GLY A 273 40.61 7.29 -19.61
C GLY A 273 40.37 7.70 -18.16
N ILE A 274 40.85 6.89 -17.23
CA ILE A 274 40.72 7.15 -15.77
C ILE A 274 42.11 7.03 -15.13
N SER A 275 42.43 7.98 -14.28
CA SER A 275 43.64 7.98 -13.47
C SER A 275 43.35 8.51 -12.07
N SER A 276 43.40 7.63 -11.05
CA SER A 276 43.01 7.96 -9.68
C SER A 276 41.55 8.44 -9.63
N SER A 277 41.28 9.65 -9.14
CA SER A 277 39.97 10.30 -9.12
C SER A 277 39.65 11.16 -10.34
N ASN A 278 40.50 11.11 -11.39
CA ASN A 278 40.38 11.96 -12.56
C ASN A 278 39.91 11.19 -13.78
N LEU A 279 38.94 11.74 -14.50
CA LEU A 279 38.67 11.40 -15.89
C LEU A 279 39.66 12.14 -16.75
N THR A 280 40.32 11.45 -17.69
CA THR A 280 41.40 12.01 -18.50
C THR A 280 41.09 11.87 -19.99
N GLY A 281 41.63 12.77 -20.81
CA GLY A 281 41.40 12.76 -22.25
C GLY A 281 39.94 12.89 -22.63
N CYS A 282 39.19 13.63 -21.84
CA CYS A 282 37.75 13.80 -22.02
C CYS A 282 37.43 14.63 -23.28
N THR A 283 36.43 14.18 -24.05
CA THR A 283 35.84 14.97 -25.15
C THR A 283 34.61 15.70 -24.63
N ARG A 284 34.72 17.02 -24.51
CA ARG A 284 33.68 17.90 -24.03
C ARG A 284 32.58 18.11 -25.10
N GLY A 285 31.36 18.43 -24.69
CA GLY A 285 30.27 18.70 -25.63
C GLY A 285 29.91 17.51 -26.53
N HIS A 286 30.03 16.29 -25.99
CA HIS A 286 29.81 15.05 -26.75
C HIS A 286 28.33 14.93 -27.19
N LEU A 287 28.09 14.20 -28.29
CA LEU A 287 26.73 13.94 -28.85
C LEU A 287 25.91 15.21 -29.10
N GLY A 288 26.58 16.32 -29.50
CA GLY A 288 25.91 17.56 -29.88
C GLY A 288 25.47 18.45 -28.72
N THR A 289 25.91 18.16 -27.51
CA THR A 289 25.79 19.11 -26.38
C THR A 289 26.87 20.21 -26.51
N THR A 290 26.69 21.31 -25.78
CA THR A 290 27.68 22.39 -25.79
C THR A 290 28.57 22.27 -24.56
N ALA A 291 29.89 22.34 -24.75
CA ALA A 291 30.84 22.42 -23.63
C ALA A 291 30.60 23.71 -22.85
N THR A 292 30.40 23.59 -21.55
CA THR A 292 30.11 24.72 -20.64
C THR A 292 30.94 24.60 -19.38
N SER A 293 31.14 25.70 -18.68
CA SER A 293 31.79 25.67 -17.38
C SER A 293 30.79 25.18 -16.30
N HIS A 294 31.30 24.34 -15.39
CA HIS A 294 30.51 23.79 -14.28
C HIS A 294 31.13 24.13 -12.94
N ALA A 295 30.29 24.51 -11.99
CA ALA A 295 30.75 24.77 -10.62
C ALA A 295 31.22 23.49 -9.93
N ASP A 296 32.17 23.63 -9.01
CA ASP A 296 32.57 22.54 -8.14
C ASP A 296 31.39 22.01 -7.35
N GLY A 297 31.32 20.67 -7.13
CA GLY A 297 30.17 20.03 -6.54
C GLY A 297 29.01 19.76 -7.51
N SER A 298 29.09 20.17 -8.80
CA SER A 298 28.05 19.84 -9.79
C SER A 298 27.92 18.33 -9.91
N VAL A 299 26.67 17.88 -10.04
CA VAL A 299 26.31 16.46 -10.14
C VAL A 299 26.84 15.90 -11.46
N VAL A 300 27.51 14.77 -11.40
CA VAL A 300 27.97 13.99 -12.55
C VAL A 300 27.28 12.63 -12.52
N ARG A 301 26.70 12.26 -13.65
CA ARG A 301 25.99 10.99 -13.80
C ARG A 301 26.51 10.22 -14.99
N LEU A 302 26.56 8.91 -14.91
CA LEU A 302 26.86 8.07 -16.05
C LEU A 302 25.69 8.16 -17.05
N ALA A 303 25.98 8.57 -18.29
CA ALA A 303 24.98 8.75 -19.34
C ALA A 303 24.92 7.56 -20.33
N SER A 304 26.01 6.79 -20.44
CA SER A 304 26.03 5.52 -21.16
C SER A 304 27.03 4.61 -20.46
N GLY A 305 26.60 3.42 -20.14
CA GLY A 305 27.49 2.40 -19.57
C GLY A 305 27.81 1.32 -20.57
N ASN A 306 28.89 0.61 -20.32
CA ASN A 306 29.12 -0.71 -20.90
C ASN A 306 28.02 -1.66 -20.41
N ALA A 307 27.76 -2.71 -21.17
CA ALA A 307 26.71 -3.71 -20.94
C ALA A 307 26.65 -4.33 -19.53
N ASP A 308 27.61 -4.04 -18.67
CA ASP A 308 27.72 -4.56 -17.31
C ASP A 308 27.26 -3.56 -16.21
N SER A 309 26.89 -2.32 -16.57
CA SER A 309 26.37 -1.37 -15.58
C SER A 309 24.86 -1.27 -15.69
N ALA A 310 24.19 -1.66 -14.64
CA ALA A 310 22.72 -1.61 -14.51
C ALA A 310 22.13 -0.18 -14.51
N ASN A 311 22.87 0.81 -14.98
CA ASN A 311 22.60 2.23 -14.75
C ASN A 311 22.52 3.06 -16.02
N ASP A 312 22.17 2.42 -17.15
CA ASP A 312 22.10 3.12 -18.42
C ASP A 312 20.94 4.09 -18.47
N PHE A 313 21.21 5.28 -18.97
CA PHE A 313 20.20 6.26 -19.31
C PHE A 313 19.44 5.79 -20.55
N ASN A 314 18.23 5.27 -20.35
CA ASN A 314 17.38 4.74 -21.42
C ASN A 314 16.47 5.85 -21.97
N GLY A 315 16.92 6.58 -22.97
CA GLY A 315 16.15 7.60 -23.67
C GLY A 315 16.16 7.39 -25.18
N TRP A 316 15.29 8.11 -25.88
CA TRP A 316 15.28 8.14 -27.34
C TRP A 316 16.63 8.62 -27.88
N GLY A 317 17.27 7.81 -28.71
CA GLY A 317 18.53 8.16 -29.33
C GLY A 317 19.79 7.71 -28.59
N LEU A 318 19.68 7.15 -27.42
CA LEU A 318 20.76 6.46 -26.72
C LEU A 318 20.69 4.96 -27.01
N GLY A 319 21.81 4.36 -27.39
CA GLY A 319 21.89 2.92 -27.62
C GLY A 319 21.45 2.19 -26.36
N VAL A 320 20.47 1.31 -26.49
CA VAL A 320 20.09 0.41 -25.41
C VAL A 320 21.27 -0.51 -25.18
N SER A 321 21.77 -0.56 -23.96
CA SER A 321 22.61 -1.66 -23.49
C SER A 321 21.93 -2.99 -23.90
N THR A 322 22.67 -3.95 -24.36
CA THR A 322 22.18 -5.29 -24.71
C THR A 322 21.66 -6.06 -23.48
N GLY A 323 21.47 -5.39 -22.35
CA GLY A 323 20.85 -5.94 -21.16
C GLY A 323 19.42 -6.36 -21.42
N THR A 324 19.03 -7.48 -20.85
CA THR A 324 17.65 -7.95 -20.88
C THR A 324 16.78 -6.88 -20.24
N ALA A 325 15.71 -6.45 -20.93
CA ALA A 325 14.72 -5.55 -20.34
C ALA A 325 14.25 -6.13 -19.01
N THR A 326 14.36 -5.36 -17.94
CA THR A 326 13.85 -5.80 -16.64
C THR A 326 12.34 -5.58 -16.62
N THR A 327 11.63 -6.60 -16.19
CA THR A 327 10.18 -6.50 -15.98
C THR A 327 9.90 -5.61 -14.76
N THR A 328 8.74 -5.00 -14.73
CA THR A 328 8.23 -4.29 -13.55
C THR A 328 8.32 -5.18 -12.32
N THR A 329 8.93 -4.69 -11.26
CA THR A 329 8.99 -5.43 -10.00
C THR A 329 7.79 -5.04 -9.15
N ASN A 330 6.95 -6.01 -8.83
CA ASN A 330 5.67 -5.78 -8.19
C ASN A 330 5.81 -5.59 -6.68
N LEU A 331 4.88 -4.82 -6.14
CA LEU A 331 4.61 -4.68 -4.71
C LEU A 331 4.42 -6.07 -4.05
N ARG A 332 4.97 -6.27 -2.85
CA ARG A 332 4.69 -7.45 -2.04
C ARG A 332 3.25 -7.41 -1.53
N ILE A 333 2.43 -8.31 -2.04
CA ILE A 333 1.03 -8.51 -1.62
C ILE A 333 0.87 -9.96 -1.18
N TRP A 334 0.14 -10.17 -0.09
CA TRP A 334 -0.17 -11.50 0.41
C TRP A 334 -1.61 -11.89 0.08
N SER A 335 -1.78 -13.14 -0.33
CA SER A 335 -3.05 -13.84 -0.29
C SER A 335 -2.99 -14.95 0.76
N HIS A 336 -4.10 -15.22 1.39
CA HIS A 336 -4.19 -16.19 2.46
C HIS A 336 -5.61 -16.71 2.59
N ASP A 337 -5.72 -17.94 3.09
CA ASP A 337 -6.96 -18.62 3.40
C ASP A 337 -6.73 -19.74 4.39
N ASN A 338 -7.75 -20.23 5.06
CA ASN A 338 -7.57 -21.28 6.05
C ASN A 338 -8.05 -22.65 5.59
N PHE A 339 -7.19 -23.66 5.66
CA PHE A 339 -7.50 -25.04 5.41
C PHE A 339 -7.87 -25.74 6.73
N GLY A 340 -9.14 -25.62 7.12
CA GLY A 340 -9.58 -26.01 8.47
C GLY A 340 -9.05 -25.04 9.53
N GLU A 341 -8.19 -25.55 10.44
CA GLU A 341 -7.54 -24.72 11.47
C GLU A 341 -6.21 -24.13 11.01
N ASP A 342 -5.65 -24.68 9.93
CA ASP A 342 -4.34 -24.33 9.40
C ASP A 342 -4.43 -23.17 8.41
N LEU A 343 -3.32 -22.48 8.19
CA LEU A 343 -3.25 -21.36 7.28
C LEU A 343 -2.48 -21.73 6.02
N ILE A 344 -3.08 -21.45 4.86
CA ILE A 344 -2.39 -21.41 3.57
C ILE A 344 -2.19 -19.95 3.19
N PHE A 345 -0.98 -19.58 2.81
CA PHE A 345 -0.68 -18.21 2.41
C PHE A 345 0.40 -18.18 1.35
N ASN A 346 0.35 -17.18 0.48
CA ASN A 346 1.36 -16.99 -0.54
C ASN A 346 1.69 -15.51 -0.74
N GLU A 347 2.91 -15.24 -1.11
CA GLU A 347 3.33 -13.96 -1.66
C GLU A 347 2.97 -13.91 -3.16
N ARG A 348 2.46 -12.79 -3.63
CA ARG A 348 2.09 -12.65 -5.04
C ARG A 348 3.25 -12.96 -5.98
N ASN A 349 3.02 -13.86 -6.92
CA ASN A 349 4.00 -14.42 -7.87
C ASN A 349 5.13 -15.22 -7.20
N GLY A 350 4.95 -15.64 -5.97
CA GLY A 350 5.87 -16.47 -5.21
C GLY A 350 5.27 -17.78 -4.77
N GLN A 351 5.92 -18.43 -3.83
CA GLN A 351 5.61 -19.76 -3.33
C GLN A 351 4.34 -19.79 -2.48
N ILE A 352 3.75 -20.98 -2.35
CA ILE A 352 2.65 -21.26 -1.44
C ILE A 352 3.20 -21.87 -0.16
N PHE A 353 2.81 -21.31 0.98
CA PHE A 353 3.24 -21.74 2.29
C PHE A 353 2.08 -22.29 3.11
N TYR A 354 2.43 -23.14 4.06
CA TYR A 354 1.51 -23.78 4.98
C TYR A 354 1.97 -23.58 6.41
N TRP A 355 1.06 -23.14 7.28
CA TRP A 355 1.30 -23.07 8.71
C TRP A 355 0.33 -24.00 9.42
N ASP A 356 0.88 -24.98 10.17
CA ASP A 356 0.13 -25.99 10.91
C ASP A 356 -0.14 -25.51 12.34
N LYS A 357 -1.39 -25.32 12.67
CA LYS A 357 -1.85 -24.86 13.98
C LYS A 357 -1.43 -25.81 15.12
N THR A 358 -1.33 -27.11 14.85
CA THR A 358 -0.95 -28.10 15.88
C THR A 358 0.47 -27.90 16.39
N ASN A 359 1.36 -27.32 15.57
CA ASN A 359 2.73 -26.99 15.91
C ASN A 359 2.84 -25.66 16.70
N GLY A 360 1.75 -24.91 16.82
CA GLY A 360 1.65 -23.66 17.56
C GLY A 360 2.26 -22.44 16.87
N VAL A 361 1.94 -21.26 17.40
CA VAL A 361 2.30 -19.95 16.81
C VAL A 361 3.79 -19.59 16.90
N SER A 362 4.60 -20.36 17.58
CA SER A 362 6.06 -20.21 17.59
C SER A 362 6.75 -20.94 16.44
N THR A 363 6.01 -21.76 15.69
CA THR A 363 6.53 -22.49 14.54
C THR A 363 6.32 -21.66 13.28
N ARG A 364 7.33 -21.62 12.43
CA ARG A 364 7.27 -20.89 11.17
C ARG A 364 6.49 -21.67 10.12
N GLY A 365 5.91 -20.93 9.16
CA GLY A 365 5.34 -21.54 7.97
C GLY A 365 6.41 -22.27 7.16
N ILE A 366 5.98 -23.31 6.46
CA ILE A 366 6.84 -24.09 5.58
C ILE A 366 6.30 -24.03 4.16
N GLU A 367 7.14 -24.31 3.19
CA GLU A 367 6.72 -24.44 1.80
C GLU A 367 5.76 -25.63 1.64
N LEU A 368 4.64 -25.43 0.95
CA LEU A 368 3.58 -26.45 0.80
C LEU A 368 4.11 -27.75 0.17
N SER A 369 5.06 -27.66 -0.74
CA SER A 369 5.73 -28.79 -1.38
C SER A 369 6.57 -29.64 -0.42
N THR A 370 6.89 -29.13 0.76
CA THR A 370 7.68 -29.82 1.79
C THR A 370 6.83 -30.45 2.90
N LEU A 371 5.50 -30.26 2.83
CA LEU A 371 4.58 -30.83 3.81
C LEU A 371 4.66 -32.34 3.82
N THR A 372 4.56 -32.95 5.03
CA THR A 372 4.62 -34.41 5.20
C THR A 372 3.51 -35.10 4.41
N GLY A 373 3.89 -36.10 3.61
CA GLY A 373 2.98 -36.84 2.76
C GLY A 373 3.62 -37.19 1.42
N THR A 374 2.84 -37.19 0.36
CA THR A 374 3.29 -37.40 -1.00
C THR A 374 2.92 -36.21 -1.88
N PRO A 375 3.65 -35.06 -1.73
CA PRO A 375 3.40 -33.89 -2.56
C PRO A 375 3.62 -34.25 -4.05
N ARG A 376 2.73 -33.74 -4.90
CA ARG A 376 2.82 -33.98 -6.36
C ARG A 376 2.51 -32.70 -7.10
N SER A 377 3.49 -32.18 -7.82
CA SER A 377 3.36 -31.04 -8.71
C SER A 377 2.74 -29.81 -8.00
N VAL A 378 3.12 -29.55 -6.75
CA VAL A 378 2.67 -28.38 -5.99
C VAL A 378 3.14 -27.11 -6.69
N PRO A 379 2.31 -26.08 -6.91
CA PRO A 379 2.75 -24.84 -7.55
C PRO A 379 3.90 -24.17 -6.80
N GLN A 380 4.95 -23.82 -7.53
CA GLN A 380 6.09 -23.04 -7.03
C GLN A 380 5.84 -21.52 -7.10
N LYS A 381 4.92 -21.12 -7.95
CA LYS A 381 4.54 -19.72 -8.15
C LYS A 381 3.04 -19.59 -8.30
N ALA A 382 2.46 -18.61 -7.63
CA ALA A 382 1.07 -18.25 -7.80
C ALA A 382 0.89 -16.73 -7.58
N ALA A 383 0.01 -16.11 -8.35
CA ALA A 383 -0.36 -14.73 -8.14
C ALA A 383 -1.30 -14.56 -6.93
N GLN A 384 -2.14 -15.56 -6.71
CA GLN A 384 -3.06 -15.61 -5.57
C GLN A 384 -3.40 -17.07 -5.24
N VAL A 385 -3.58 -17.35 -3.95
CA VAL A 385 -4.17 -18.60 -3.46
C VAL A 385 -5.52 -18.33 -2.82
N LEU A 386 -6.44 -19.26 -2.97
CA LEU A 386 -7.77 -19.25 -2.37
C LEU A 386 -8.20 -20.68 -2.09
N LEU A 387 -8.93 -20.90 -1.01
CA LEU A 387 -9.62 -22.15 -0.72
C LEU A 387 -11.07 -22.06 -1.19
N SER A 388 -11.55 -23.06 -1.93
CA SER A 388 -12.99 -23.20 -2.16
C SER A 388 -13.65 -23.78 -0.92
N ASP A 389 -14.35 -22.93 -0.17
CA ASP A 389 -15.01 -23.30 1.08
C ASP A 389 -16.00 -24.44 0.93
N ARG A 390 -16.72 -24.44 -0.20
CA ARG A 390 -17.76 -25.41 -0.50
C ARG A 390 -17.20 -26.77 -0.87
N ASP A 391 -16.14 -26.78 -1.70
CA ASP A 391 -15.66 -27.98 -2.37
C ASP A 391 -14.28 -28.41 -1.87
N ARG A 392 -13.67 -27.61 -0.96
CA ARG A 392 -12.43 -27.87 -0.23
C ARG A 392 -11.23 -28.21 -1.14
N HIS A 393 -11.09 -27.42 -2.21
CA HIS A 393 -9.93 -27.42 -3.08
C HIS A 393 -9.08 -26.18 -2.81
N VAL A 394 -7.78 -26.33 -2.75
CA VAL A 394 -6.86 -25.18 -2.79
C VAL A 394 -6.69 -24.80 -4.26
N ILE A 395 -6.90 -23.53 -4.58
CA ILE A 395 -6.84 -23.02 -5.95
C ILE A 395 -5.73 -21.97 -6.03
N ALA A 396 -4.84 -22.14 -6.99
CA ALA A 396 -3.75 -21.24 -7.32
C ALA A 396 -4.03 -20.53 -8.65
N PHE A 397 -4.11 -19.22 -8.62
CA PHE A 397 -4.37 -18.36 -9.78
C PHE A 397 -3.07 -17.76 -10.30
N GLY A 398 -2.88 -17.72 -11.63
CA GLY A 398 -1.63 -17.28 -12.24
C GLY A 398 -0.47 -18.16 -11.79
N ALA A 399 -0.67 -19.47 -11.86
CA ALA A 399 0.25 -20.49 -11.37
C ALA A 399 1.31 -20.87 -12.41
N ASP A 400 2.35 -21.57 -11.97
CA ASP A 400 3.28 -22.27 -12.84
C ASP A 400 2.68 -23.58 -13.37
N GLY A 401 3.26 -24.11 -14.44
CA GLY A 401 2.80 -25.32 -15.10
C GLY A 401 3.00 -26.60 -14.28
N LEU A 402 2.46 -27.70 -14.79
CA LEU A 402 2.63 -29.01 -14.17
C LEU A 402 4.08 -29.48 -14.29
N GLY A 403 4.63 -30.00 -13.21
CA GLY A 403 5.85 -30.80 -13.23
C GLY A 403 5.57 -32.22 -13.76
N ALA A 404 6.58 -33.10 -13.81
CA ALA A 404 6.39 -34.49 -14.08
C ALA A 404 5.56 -35.19 -12.99
N SER A 405 4.96 -36.33 -13.29
CA SER A 405 4.11 -37.03 -12.31
C SER A 405 4.81 -37.52 -11.05
N SER A 406 6.14 -37.59 -11.10
CA SER A 406 7.03 -37.92 -9.96
C SER A 406 7.51 -36.70 -9.18
N ASP A 407 7.30 -35.50 -9.72
CA ASP A 407 7.86 -34.28 -9.14
C ASP A 407 6.99 -33.76 -7.97
N THR A 408 7.62 -33.34 -6.92
CA THR A 408 6.93 -32.73 -5.79
C THR A 408 6.41 -31.32 -6.11
N GLN A 409 7.05 -30.65 -7.07
CA GLN A 409 6.79 -29.27 -7.46
C GLN A 409 6.37 -29.15 -8.92
N GLY A 410 5.75 -28.05 -9.28
CA GLY A 410 5.47 -27.65 -10.65
C GLY A 410 6.74 -27.36 -11.46
N ASP A 411 6.59 -26.89 -12.69
CA ASP A 411 7.72 -26.64 -13.60
C ASP A 411 8.46 -25.30 -13.30
N GLY A 412 7.94 -24.50 -12.38
CA GLY A 412 8.51 -23.21 -11.98
C GLY A 412 8.37 -22.09 -13.02
N VAL A 413 7.72 -22.36 -14.17
CA VAL A 413 7.47 -21.36 -15.22
C VAL A 413 6.06 -20.80 -15.06
N GLN A 414 5.95 -19.62 -14.48
CA GLN A 414 4.64 -19.00 -14.24
C GLN A 414 3.92 -18.64 -15.53
N ASP A 415 2.68 -19.11 -15.69
CA ASP A 415 1.72 -18.61 -16.67
C ASP A 415 0.70 -17.72 -15.92
N PRO A 416 0.71 -16.40 -16.13
CA PRO A 416 -0.17 -15.47 -15.42
C PRO A 416 -1.67 -15.72 -15.66
N MET A 417 -2.05 -16.56 -16.62
CA MET A 417 -3.42 -16.88 -16.99
C MET A 417 -3.84 -18.31 -16.64
N LEU A 418 -2.94 -19.08 -16.01
CA LEU A 418 -3.19 -20.48 -15.63
C LEU A 418 -3.81 -20.51 -14.22
N ILE A 419 -4.85 -21.32 -14.08
CA ILE A 419 -5.48 -21.65 -12.79
C ILE A 419 -5.23 -23.12 -12.54
N ARG A 420 -4.68 -23.45 -11.37
CA ARG A 420 -4.50 -24.84 -10.93
C ARG A 420 -5.26 -25.07 -9.62
N PHE A 421 -5.74 -26.27 -9.43
CA PHE A 421 -6.44 -26.64 -8.20
C PHE A 421 -5.98 -28.02 -7.72
N SER A 422 -5.88 -28.14 -6.40
CA SER A 422 -5.48 -29.37 -5.72
C SER A 422 -6.58 -30.43 -5.82
N SER A 423 -6.27 -31.67 -5.46
CA SER A 423 -7.29 -32.66 -5.16
C SER A 423 -8.14 -32.25 -3.95
N GLN A 424 -9.40 -32.63 -3.93
CA GLN A 424 -10.33 -32.32 -2.84
C GLN A 424 -9.78 -32.80 -1.49
N GLU A 425 -9.85 -31.92 -0.49
CA GLU A 425 -9.35 -32.16 0.88
C GLU A 425 -7.86 -32.56 0.98
N ASN A 426 -7.09 -32.37 -0.09
CA ASN A 426 -5.66 -32.66 -0.11
C ASN A 426 -4.85 -31.50 -0.69
N PRO A 427 -4.22 -30.67 0.14
CA PRO A 427 -3.56 -29.46 -0.29
C PRO A 427 -2.22 -29.70 -1.03
N ILE A 428 -1.71 -30.94 -1.03
CA ILE A 428 -0.40 -31.27 -1.62
C ILE A 428 -0.47 -32.13 -2.90
N ASP A 429 -1.66 -32.58 -3.33
CA ASP A 429 -1.82 -33.35 -4.56
C ASP A 429 -2.41 -32.46 -5.68
N TRP A 430 -1.54 -32.01 -6.58
CA TRP A 430 -1.87 -31.10 -7.69
C TRP A 430 -1.69 -31.72 -9.07
N PHE A 431 -1.26 -32.99 -9.15
CA PHE A 431 -1.08 -33.67 -10.43
C PHE A 431 -2.36 -34.39 -10.85
N PRO A 432 -3.00 -34.02 -11.98
CA PRO A 432 -4.23 -34.64 -12.43
C PRO A 432 -4.07 -36.15 -12.71
N THR A 433 -4.98 -36.94 -12.18
CA THR A 433 -5.06 -38.39 -12.43
C THR A 433 -6.51 -38.79 -12.62
N THR A 434 -6.73 -40.05 -13.08
CA THR A 434 -8.08 -40.59 -13.21
C THR A 434 -8.80 -40.83 -11.88
N THR A 435 -8.10 -40.74 -10.76
CA THR A 435 -8.59 -41.08 -9.42
C THR A 435 -8.69 -39.92 -8.47
N ASN A 436 -8.18 -38.74 -8.84
CA ASN A 436 -8.25 -37.52 -8.03
C ASN A 436 -9.03 -36.42 -8.76
N THR A 437 -9.24 -35.30 -8.10
CA THR A 437 -9.97 -34.12 -8.61
C THR A 437 -9.04 -32.95 -8.93
N ALA A 438 -7.72 -33.15 -8.85
CA ALA A 438 -6.76 -32.10 -9.21
C ALA A 438 -6.84 -31.81 -10.72
N GLY A 439 -6.55 -30.58 -11.09
CA GLY A 439 -6.59 -30.16 -12.49
C GLY A 439 -6.07 -28.74 -12.70
N ASP A 440 -6.18 -28.33 -13.94
CA ASP A 440 -5.81 -27.00 -14.38
C ASP A 440 -6.79 -26.45 -15.42
N LEU A 441 -6.89 -25.13 -15.50
CA LEU A 441 -7.68 -24.38 -16.47
C LEU A 441 -6.88 -23.16 -16.91
N ARG A 442 -6.82 -22.89 -18.20
CA ARG A 442 -6.22 -21.69 -18.74
C ARG A 442 -7.28 -20.78 -19.32
N ILE A 443 -7.30 -19.51 -18.88
CA ILE A 443 -8.19 -18.47 -19.43
C ILE A 443 -7.47 -17.67 -20.51
N ASP A 444 -8.23 -17.03 -21.40
CA ASP A 444 -7.70 -16.50 -22.67
C ASP A 444 -7.87 -14.99 -22.84
N SER A 445 -8.75 -14.32 -22.06
CA SER A 445 -8.96 -12.88 -22.17
C SER A 445 -8.22 -12.12 -21.06
N GLY A 446 -7.25 -11.34 -21.45
CA GLY A 446 -6.35 -10.62 -20.57
C GLY A 446 -4.90 -11.05 -20.71
N SER A 447 -4.03 -10.46 -19.91
CA SER A 447 -2.61 -10.77 -19.84
C SER A 447 -2.18 -11.42 -18.53
N LYS A 448 -2.92 -11.14 -17.46
CA LYS A 448 -2.66 -11.67 -16.11
C LYS A 448 -3.92 -11.69 -15.26
N ILE A 449 -3.99 -12.66 -14.35
CA ILE A 449 -5.01 -12.70 -13.30
C ILE A 449 -4.62 -11.69 -12.22
N MET A 450 -5.57 -10.79 -11.94
CA MET A 450 -5.39 -9.73 -10.94
C MET A 450 -5.87 -10.18 -9.56
N GLN A 451 -7.12 -10.66 -9.49
CA GLN A 451 -7.76 -11.05 -8.22
C GLN A 451 -8.78 -12.15 -8.45
N ALA A 452 -8.97 -13.01 -7.48
CA ALA A 452 -10.08 -13.95 -7.41
C ALA A 452 -10.83 -13.75 -6.08
N ILE A 453 -12.16 -13.79 -6.13
CA ILE A 453 -13.04 -13.60 -4.98
C ILE A 453 -14.09 -14.71 -4.98
N GLU A 454 -14.21 -15.44 -3.87
CA GLU A 454 -15.28 -16.39 -3.68
C GLU A 454 -16.57 -15.68 -3.31
N THR A 455 -17.67 -16.10 -3.95
CA THR A 455 -19.05 -15.75 -3.60
C THR A 455 -19.79 -17.04 -3.24
N ARG A 456 -20.99 -16.94 -2.73
CA ARG A 456 -21.76 -18.14 -2.34
C ARG A 456 -21.96 -19.17 -3.45
N GLN A 457 -21.95 -18.76 -4.71
CA GLN A 457 -22.29 -19.63 -5.84
C GLN A 457 -21.11 -19.93 -6.76
N GLN A 458 -20.11 -19.06 -6.79
CA GLN A 458 -19.02 -19.11 -7.76
C GLN A 458 -17.81 -18.29 -7.29
N ILE A 459 -16.68 -18.55 -7.89
CA ILE A 459 -15.48 -17.74 -7.73
C ILE A 459 -15.41 -16.79 -8.93
N LEU A 460 -15.38 -15.49 -8.67
CA LEU A 460 -15.14 -14.48 -9.70
C LEU A 460 -13.64 -14.29 -9.88
N VAL A 461 -13.18 -14.48 -11.11
CA VAL A 461 -11.77 -14.32 -11.48
C VAL A 461 -11.63 -13.09 -12.36
N PHE A 462 -10.88 -12.11 -11.85
CA PHE A 462 -10.59 -10.85 -12.53
C PHE A 462 -9.25 -10.96 -13.24
N THR A 463 -9.24 -10.67 -14.53
CA THR A 463 -8.00 -10.36 -15.25
C THR A 463 -7.83 -8.84 -15.34
N ASP A 464 -6.76 -8.39 -15.95
CA ASP A 464 -6.55 -6.95 -16.25
C ASP A 464 -7.62 -6.37 -17.20
N THR A 465 -8.34 -7.20 -17.96
CA THR A 465 -9.32 -6.74 -18.99
C THR A 465 -10.66 -7.45 -18.97
N ALA A 466 -10.85 -8.49 -18.16
CA ALA A 466 -12.05 -9.32 -18.19
C ALA A 466 -12.40 -9.92 -16.82
N ILE A 467 -13.61 -10.40 -16.71
CA ILE A 467 -14.14 -11.13 -15.55
C ILE A 467 -14.69 -12.49 -15.97
N TYR A 468 -14.36 -13.51 -15.21
CA TYR A 468 -14.84 -14.88 -15.39
C TYR A 468 -15.58 -15.37 -14.15
N ALA A 469 -16.53 -16.26 -14.34
CA ALA A 469 -17.11 -17.08 -13.29
C ALA A 469 -16.54 -18.49 -13.35
N MET A 470 -15.95 -18.94 -12.25
CA MET A 470 -15.49 -20.30 -12.05
C MET A 470 -16.43 -21.01 -11.09
N GLN A 471 -16.93 -22.17 -11.47
CA GLN A 471 -17.90 -22.94 -10.70
C GLN A 471 -17.48 -24.40 -10.62
N PHE A 472 -17.77 -25.02 -9.48
CA PHE A 472 -17.64 -26.47 -9.34
C PHE A 472 -18.72 -27.18 -10.16
N VAL A 473 -18.30 -27.99 -11.14
CA VAL A 473 -19.18 -28.76 -12.02
C VAL A 473 -19.14 -30.26 -11.74
N GLY A 474 -18.19 -30.67 -10.88
CA GLY A 474 -18.00 -32.06 -10.52
C GLY A 474 -17.21 -32.88 -11.56
N PRO A 475 -16.88 -34.15 -11.20
CA PRO A 475 -16.13 -35.01 -12.07
C PRO A 475 -16.84 -35.23 -13.44
N PRO A 476 -16.09 -35.32 -14.56
CA PRO A 476 -14.63 -35.43 -14.63
C PRO A 476 -13.89 -34.08 -14.70
N PHE A 477 -14.57 -32.97 -14.79
CA PHE A 477 -13.95 -31.65 -15.04
C PHE A 477 -13.62 -30.86 -13.79
N THR A 478 -14.16 -31.24 -12.64
CA THR A 478 -14.02 -30.55 -11.33
C THR A 478 -14.54 -29.12 -11.36
N PHE A 479 -13.90 -28.22 -12.08
CA PHE A 479 -14.32 -26.82 -12.26
C PHE A 479 -14.58 -26.51 -13.74
N GLY A 480 -15.59 -25.66 -13.96
CA GLY A 480 -15.85 -25.01 -15.23
C GLY A 480 -15.67 -23.49 -15.11
N ILE A 481 -15.24 -22.83 -16.18
CA ILE A 481 -15.04 -21.39 -16.21
C ILE A 481 -15.79 -20.77 -17.38
N THR A 482 -16.43 -19.62 -17.16
CA THR A 482 -17.22 -18.90 -18.17
C THR A 482 -16.88 -17.42 -18.14
N LEU A 483 -16.63 -16.83 -19.31
CA LEU A 483 -16.45 -15.38 -19.44
C LEU A 483 -17.79 -14.67 -19.15
N ILE A 484 -17.78 -13.77 -18.17
CA ILE A 484 -18.94 -12.92 -17.82
C ILE A 484 -18.92 -11.64 -18.64
N SER A 485 -17.78 -10.96 -18.68
CA SER A 485 -17.65 -9.68 -19.36
C SER A 485 -16.20 -9.41 -19.75
N SER A 486 -16.01 -8.70 -20.84
CA SER A 486 -14.72 -8.20 -21.34
C SER A 486 -14.69 -6.68 -21.33
N ASN A 487 -13.52 -6.09 -21.54
CA ASN A 487 -13.27 -4.65 -21.49
C ASN A 487 -13.61 -4.01 -20.12
N ILE A 488 -13.25 -4.69 -19.06
CA ILE A 488 -13.41 -4.25 -17.69
C ILE A 488 -12.05 -4.25 -17.03
N SER A 489 -11.69 -3.13 -16.44
CA SER A 489 -10.44 -3.01 -15.68
C SER A 489 -10.66 -3.20 -14.20
N ILE A 490 -9.60 -3.58 -13.49
CA ILE A 490 -9.48 -3.56 -12.04
C ILE A 490 -8.18 -2.83 -11.66
N ALA A 491 -8.25 -1.93 -10.69
CA ALA A 491 -7.13 -1.04 -10.35
C ALA A 491 -5.97 -1.78 -9.68
N SER A 492 -6.25 -2.78 -8.83
CA SER A 492 -5.24 -3.51 -8.06
C SER A 492 -5.68 -4.95 -7.78
N PRO A 493 -4.75 -5.80 -7.33
CA PRO A 493 -5.07 -7.15 -6.82
C PRO A 493 -5.93 -7.18 -5.55
N LYS A 494 -6.21 -6.04 -4.94
CA LYS A 494 -7.04 -5.89 -3.73
C LYS A 494 -8.15 -4.85 -3.91
N ALA A 495 -8.44 -4.41 -5.15
CA ALA A 495 -9.43 -3.37 -5.42
C ALA A 495 -10.87 -3.87 -5.46
N ALA A 496 -11.12 -5.16 -5.33
CA ALA A 496 -12.46 -5.73 -5.30
C ALA A 496 -12.78 -6.35 -3.92
N VAL A 497 -14.05 -6.23 -3.52
CA VAL A 497 -14.57 -6.82 -2.28
C VAL A 497 -15.94 -7.43 -2.52
N GLY A 498 -16.14 -8.64 -1.94
CA GLY A 498 -17.41 -9.35 -1.95
C GLY A 498 -18.29 -8.98 -0.76
N ILE A 499 -19.56 -8.79 -0.99
CA ILE A 499 -20.59 -8.58 0.04
C ILE A 499 -21.77 -9.48 -0.32
N ASP A 500 -21.98 -10.54 0.43
CA ASP A 500 -22.94 -11.60 0.11
C ASP A 500 -22.72 -12.18 -1.32
N ASP A 501 -23.66 -11.96 -2.23
CA ASP A 501 -23.57 -12.41 -3.63
C ASP A 501 -23.19 -11.28 -4.59
N ALA A 502 -22.93 -10.08 -4.09
CA ALA A 502 -22.46 -8.95 -4.89
C ALA A 502 -20.97 -8.72 -4.70
N VAL A 503 -20.31 -8.27 -5.76
CA VAL A 503 -18.90 -7.88 -5.73
C VAL A 503 -18.78 -6.47 -6.29
N TYR A 504 -18.05 -5.61 -5.58
CA TYR A 504 -17.81 -4.23 -5.98
C TYR A 504 -16.32 -4.00 -6.17
N TRP A 505 -15.93 -3.24 -7.20
CA TRP A 505 -14.52 -2.95 -7.43
C TRP A 505 -14.27 -1.58 -8.10
N MET A 506 -13.08 -1.08 -7.85
CA MET A 506 -12.53 0.09 -8.50
C MET A 506 -11.74 -0.36 -9.74
N GLY A 507 -12.11 0.18 -10.90
CA GLY A 507 -11.35 0.03 -12.13
C GLY A 507 -10.32 1.14 -12.30
N SER A 508 -9.76 1.27 -13.49
CA SER A 508 -8.77 2.31 -13.82
C SER A 508 -9.38 3.71 -13.97
N ALA A 509 -10.69 3.81 -14.25
CA ALA A 509 -11.38 5.09 -14.47
C ALA A 509 -12.85 5.08 -14.01
N GLU A 510 -13.35 3.99 -13.50
CA GLU A 510 -14.76 3.78 -13.18
C GLU A 510 -14.92 2.82 -12.00
N PHE A 511 -16.10 2.83 -11.39
CA PHE A 511 -16.50 1.85 -10.38
C PHE A 511 -17.53 0.88 -10.95
N TYR A 512 -17.42 -0.36 -10.54
CA TYR A 512 -18.25 -1.45 -11.05
C TYR A 512 -18.84 -2.29 -9.92
N GLY A 513 -19.96 -2.92 -10.21
CA GLY A 513 -20.59 -3.91 -9.36
C GLY A 513 -21.06 -5.13 -10.16
N TYR A 514 -21.04 -6.27 -9.52
CA TYR A 514 -21.58 -7.53 -10.02
C TYR A 514 -22.62 -8.07 -9.05
N SER A 515 -23.81 -8.35 -9.56
CA SER A 515 -24.88 -9.08 -8.85
C SER A 515 -25.65 -9.92 -9.88
N GLY A 516 -24.98 -10.92 -10.46
CA GLY A 516 -25.47 -11.70 -11.58
C GLY A 516 -25.14 -11.10 -12.96
N ALA A 517 -24.91 -9.81 -13.06
CA ALA A 517 -24.40 -9.11 -14.24
C ALA A 517 -23.46 -7.98 -13.83
N VAL A 518 -22.49 -7.67 -14.68
CA VAL A 518 -21.58 -6.54 -14.47
C VAL A 518 -22.29 -5.25 -14.83
N GLN A 519 -22.21 -4.28 -13.92
CA GLN A 519 -22.78 -2.95 -14.09
C GLN A 519 -21.75 -1.88 -13.71
N ARG A 520 -21.71 -0.80 -14.47
CA ARG A 520 -21.02 0.42 -14.06
C ARG A 520 -21.85 1.11 -12.97
N ILE A 521 -21.23 1.51 -11.88
CA ILE A 521 -21.90 2.26 -10.80
C ILE A 521 -21.75 3.76 -11.11
N PRO A 522 -22.85 4.49 -11.31
CA PRO A 522 -22.77 5.95 -11.48
C PRO A 522 -22.13 6.58 -10.24
N CYS A 523 -21.08 7.38 -10.43
CA CYS A 523 -20.32 7.98 -9.34
C CYS A 523 -20.35 9.49 -9.44
N THR A 524 -20.80 10.16 -8.39
CA THR A 524 -20.91 11.63 -8.31
C THR A 524 -19.61 12.31 -7.88
N VAL A 525 -18.55 11.53 -7.66
CA VAL A 525 -17.21 12.02 -7.29
C VAL A 525 -16.11 11.39 -8.16
N ARG A 526 -16.49 10.88 -9.34
CA ARG A 526 -15.61 10.11 -10.20
C ARG A 526 -14.38 10.91 -10.64
N ASP A 527 -14.59 12.06 -11.26
CA ASP A 527 -13.50 12.89 -11.78
C ASP A 527 -12.59 13.34 -10.64
N HIS A 528 -13.15 13.72 -9.49
CA HIS A 528 -12.36 14.07 -8.31
C HIS A 528 -11.45 12.94 -7.82
N VAL A 529 -11.89 11.68 -7.89
CA VAL A 529 -11.09 10.53 -7.46
C VAL A 529 -10.01 10.22 -8.50
N PHE A 530 -10.39 10.11 -9.77
CA PHE A 530 -9.46 9.64 -10.80
C PHE A 530 -8.48 10.72 -11.31
N ASP A 531 -8.82 12.01 -11.19
CA ASP A 531 -7.89 13.11 -11.47
C ASP A 531 -6.81 13.25 -10.37
N ASP A 532 -7.13 12.89 -9.11
CA ASP A 532 -6.18 12.88 -7.99
C ASP A 532 -5.49 11.52 -7.79
N PHE A 533 -5.78 10.52 -8.61
CA PHE A 533 -5.28 9.16 -8.44
C PHE A 533 -3.84 8.99 -8.96
N ASN A 534 -2.94 8.49 -8.09
CA ASN A 534 -1.59 8.09 -8.47
C ASN A 534 -1.60 6.71 -9.16
N SER A 535 -1.72 6.70 -10.50
CA SER A 535 -1.78 5.47 -11.28
C SER A 535 -0.49 4.64 -11.23
N ALA A 536 0.66 5.26 -10.96
CA ALA A 536 1.94 4.55 -10.82
C ALA A 536 1.98 3.66 -9.57
N GLN A 537 1.16 3.97 -8.56
CA GLN A 537 1.01 3.21 -7.33
C GLN A 537 -0.37 2.53 -7.22
N SER A 538 -1.02 2.26 -8.36
CA SER A 538 -2.36 1.66 -8.40
C SER A 538 -2.45 0.32 -7.67
N ASP A 539 -1.40 -0.49 -7.66
CA ASP A 539 -1.36 -1.78 -6.95
C ASP A 539 -1.59 -1.67 -5.44
N LYS A 540 -1.49 -0.46 -4.87
CA LYS A 540 -1.76 -0.17 -3.45
C LYS A 540 -3.23 0.06 -3.11
N VAL A 541 -4.09 0.18 -4.10
CA VAL A 541 -5.54 0.35 -3.87
C VAL A 541 -6.09 -0.86 -3.11
N VAL A 542 -6.81 -0.59 -2.04
CA VAL A 542 -7.44 -1.62 -1.20
C VAL A 542 -8.92 -1.34 -1.07
N ALA A 543 -9.74 -2.35 -1.38
CA ALA A 543 -11.17 -2.34 -1.10
C ALA A 543 -11.47 -2.95 0.28
N GLY A 544 -12.49 -2.43 0.93
CA GLY A 544 -13.00 -2.96 2.19
C GLY A 544 -14.49 -2.80 2.31
N ALA A 545 -15.16 -3.75 2.96
CA ALA A 545 -16.57 -3.64 3.30
C ALA A 545 -16.73 -3.08 4.72
N ASN A 546 -17.82 -2.37 4.96
CA ASN A 546 -18.34 -2.05 6.27
C ASN A 546 -19.84 -2.35 6.27
N ILE A 547 -20.16 -3.63 6.46
CA ILE A 547 -21.53 -4.16 6.34
C ILE A 547 -22.48 -3.50 7.33
N SER A 548 -21.99 -3.07 8.50
CA SER A 548 -22.80 -2.39 9.51
C SER A 548 -23.47 -1.11 9.01
N PHE A 549 -22.88 -0.47 8.01
CA PHE A 549 -23.35 0.78 7.44
C PHE A 549 -23.70 0.67 5.95
N SER A 550 -23.65 -0.54 5.39
CA SER A 550 -23.87 -0.80 3.96
C SER A 550 -22.90 -0.04 3.06
N GLU A 551 -21.63 -0.02 3.43
CA GLU A 551 -20.58 0.76 2.77
C GLU A 551 -19.53 -0.15 2.13
N VAL A 552 -19.06 0.26 0.94
CA VAL A 552 -17.84 -0.21 0.29
C VAL A 552 -16.84 0.92 0.29
N TRP A 553 -15.67 0.67 0.81
CA TRP A 553 -14.56 1.60 0.92
C TRP A 553 -13.47 1.24 -0.08
N TRP A 554 -12.89 2.23 -0.75
CA TRP A 554 -11.64 2.10 -1.49
C TRP A 554 -10.65 3.11 -0.96
N PHE A 555 -9.52 2.62 -0.47
CA PHE A 555 -8.38 3.43 -0.08
C PHE A 555 -7.43 3.49 -1.25
N TYR A 556 -6.96 4.68 -1.60
CA TYR A 556 -6.12 4.89 -2.77
C TYR A 556 -5.06 5.98 -2.53
N PRO A 557 -3.91 5.96 -3.24
CA PRO A 557 -2.91 7.01 -3.16
C PRO A 557 -3.34 8.21 -4.02
N SER A 558 -3.23 9.42 -3.46
CA SER A 558 -3.41 10.66 -4.23
C SER A 558 -2.22 10.92 -5.15
N SER A 559 -2.38 11.82 -6.11
CA SER A 559 -1.31 12.22 -7.05
C SER A 559 -0.05 12.76 -6.37
N SER A 560 -0.14 13.18 -5.13
CA SER A 560 0.96 13.69 -4.30
C SER A 560 1.51 12.68 -3.28
N SER A 561 1.00 11.46 -3.27
CA SER A 561 1.36 10.43 -2.29
C SER A 561 1.75 9.11 -2.97
N ASP A 562 2.77 8.46 -2.41
CA ASP A 562 3.13 7.09 -2.78
C ASP A 562 2.40 6.04 -1.93
N GLU A 563 1.62 6.45 -0.92
CA GLU A 563 0.82 5.56 -0.08
C GLU A 563 -0.64 6.01 -0.03
N ASN A 564 -1.53 5.06 0.33
CA ASN A 564 -2.95 5.35 0.46
C ASN A 564 -3.19 6.44 1.50
N ASP A 565 -3.67 7.59 1.08
CA ASP A 565 -3.96 8.77 1.91
C ASP A 565 -5.38 9.29 1.73
N ARG A 566 -6.10 8.76 0.73
CA ARG A 566 -7.48 9.09 0.38
C ARG A 566 -8.39 7.89 0.52
N TYR A 567 -9.66 8.16 0.69
CA TYR A 567 -10.70 7.15 0.53
C TYR A 567 -11.90 7.68 -0.24
N VAL A 568 -12.56 6.77 -0.93
CA VAL A 568 -13.89 6.98 -1.51
C VAL A 568 -14.80 5.86 -1.03
N VAL A 569 -16.04 6.19 -0.72
CA VAL A 569 -17.02 5.23 -0.18
C VAL A 569 -18.29 5.27 -1.01
N PHE A 570 -18.79 4.09 -1.30
CA PHE A 570 -20.10 3.88 -1.89
C PHE A 570 -21.03 3.22 -0.86
N ASN A 571 -22.09 3.92 -0.49
CA ASN A 571 -23.17 3.31 0.27
C ASN A 571 -24.12 2.61 -0.71
N TYR A 572 -24.07 1.27 -0.73
CA TYR A 572 -24.82 0.47 -1.70
C TYR A 572 -26.32 0.36 -1.36
N SER A 573 -26.74 0.66 -0.13
CA SER A 573 -28.15 0.67 0.29
C SER A 573 -28.84 1.95 -0.12
N GLU A 574 -28.18 3.10 0.03
CA GLU A 574 -28.74 4.42 -0.27
C GLU A 574 -28.30 4.96 -1.62
N ASN A 575 -27.36 4.28 -2.31
CA ASN A 575 -26.75 4.68 -3.58
C ASN A 575 -26.09 6.07 -3.50
N LEU A 576 -25.27 6.29 -2.50
CA LEU A 576 -24.62 7.55 -2.19
C LEU A 576 -23.11 7.42 -2.19
N TRP A 577 -22.43 8.51 -2.57
CA TRP A 577 -20.98 8.61 -2.56
C TRP A 577 -20.49 9.66 -1.58
N PHE A 578 -19.36 9.38 -0.94
CA PHE A 578 -18.63 10.36 -0.14
C PHE A 578 -17.13 10.06 -0.14
N VAL A 579 -16.33 11.06 0.17
CA VAL A 579 -14.87 11.02 0.07
C VAL A 579 -14.22 11.58 1.33
N GLY A 580 -12.93 11.35 1.49
CA GLY A 580 -12.16 11.96 2.54
C GLY A 580 -10.71 11.48 2.60
N THR A 581 -10.04 11.83 3.68
CA THR A 581 -8.64 11.55 3.91
C THR A 581 -8.47 10.53 5.02
N LEU A 582 -7.87 9.39 4.73
CA LEU A 582 -7.53 8.37 5.72
C LEU A 582 -6.47 7.44 5.15
N ASN A 583 -5.41 7.21 5.91
CA ASN A 583 -4.35 6.31 5.52
C ASN A 583 -4.68 4.89 6.01
N ARG A 584 -5.04 3.99 5.06
CA ARG A 584 -5.22 2.56 5.34
C ARG A 584 -4.61 1.72 4.22
N THR A 585 -3.82 0.74 4.62
CA THR A 585 -3.07 -0.15 3.72
C THR A 585 -3.69 -1.54 3.60
N ALA A 586 -4.49 -1.93 4.57
CA ALA A 586 -5.34 -3.12 4.54
C ALA A 586 -6.58 -2.90 5.41
N TRP A 587 -7.67 -3.57 5.05
CA TRP A 587 -8.95 -3.49 5.74
C TRP A 587 -9.60 -4.87 5.82
N LEU A 588 -10.15 -5.19 6.99
CA LEU A 588 -10.95 -6.37 7.24
C LEU A 588 -12.25 -5.94 7.94
N ASP A 589 -13.39 -6.34 7.39
CA ASP A 589 -14.68 -6.05 8.02
C ASP A 589 -14.88 -6.85 9.32
N ARG A 590 -15.86 -6.47 10.08
CA ARG A 590 -16.27 -7.25 11.24
C ARG A 590 -16.69 -8.68 10.83
N GLY A 591 -16.25 -9.63 11.61
CA GLY A 591 -16.57 -11.04 11.42
C GLY A 591 -16.32 -11.76 12.73
N ILE A 592 -15.19 -12.37 12.85
CA ILE A 592 -14.67 -12.95 14.09
C ILE A 592 -14.35 -11.84 15.10
N SER A 593 -13.77 -10.76 14.62
CA SER A 593 -13.66 -9.49 15.33
C SER A 593 -14.99 -8.76 15.34
N SER A 594 -15.38 -8.18 16.46
CA SER A 594 -16.67 -7.44 16.60
C SER A 594 -16.67 -6.09 15.87
N LEU A 595 -15.51 -5.56 15.54
CA LEU A 595 -15.27 -4.27 14.90
C LEU A 595 -14.43 -4.50 13.65
N PRO A 596 -14.56 -3.64 12.63
CA PRO A 596 -13.63 -3.65 11.50
C PRO A 596 -12.20 -3.38 11.96
N VAL A 597 -11.24 -4.09 11.37
CA VAL A 597 -9.82 -3.97 11.67
C VAL A 597 -9.08 -3.47 10.45
N ALA A 598 -8.20 -2.51 10.62
CA ALA A 598 -7.40 -1.95 9.54
C ALA A 598 -5.96 -1.67 9.97
N THR A 599 -5.09 -1.47 9.00
CA THR A 599 -3.69 -1.08 9.20
C THR A 599 -3.40 0.23 8.48
N GLY A 600 -2.47 1.00 9.01
CA GLY A 600 -1.93 2.21 8.40
C GLY A 600 -0.43 2.11 8.17
N THR A 601 0.20 3.24 7.81
CA THR A 601 1.65 3.34 7.60
C THR A 601 2.46 3.40 8.90
N ASP A 602 1.81 3.40 10.03
CA ASP A 602 2.42 3.44 11.37
C ASP A 602 2.65 2.05 11.98
N ASN A 603 2.40 0.98 11.21
CA ASN A 603 2.66 -0.42 11.58
C ASN A 603 1.85 -0.91 12.79
N TYR A 604 0.66 -0.34 13.01
CA TYR A 604 -0.29 -0.78 14.02
C TYR A 604 -1.58 -1.32 13.39
N LEU A 605 -2.25 -2.18 14.15
CA LEU A 605 -3.64 -2.54 13.90
C LEU A 605 -4.56 -1.58 14.63
N PHE A 606 -5.62 -1.14 13.94
CA PHE A 606 -6.66 -0.28 14.48
C PHE A 606 -8.02 -0.96 14.42
N ASN A 607 -8.76 -0.88 15.51
CA ASN A 607 -10.19 -1.13 15.54
C ASN A 607 -10.90 0.13 15.05
N HIS A 608 -11.75 -0.01 14.06
CA HIS A 608 -12.59 1.06 13.53
C HIS A 608 -13.99 1.04 14.13
N GLU A 609 -14.75 2.09 13.87
CA GLU A 609 -16.14 2.25 14.35
C GLU A 609 -16.26 2.24 15.88
N THR A 610 -15.24 2.80 16.56
CA THR A 610 -15.21 2.88 18.02
C THR A 610 -14.94 4.31 18.50
N GLY A 611 -15.78 4.80 19.40
CA GLY A 611 -15.64 6.14 19.97
C GLY A 611 -15.65 7.28 18.95
N ALA A 612 -15.07 8.42 19.33
CA ALA A 612 -15.08 9.67 18.56
C ALA A 612 -13.67 10.19 18.23
N LYS A 613 -12.63 9.42 18.56
CA LYS A 613 -11.22 9.85 18.49
C LYS A 613 -10.48 9.16 17.35
N ALA A 614 -9.46 9.82 16.85
CA ALA A 614 -8.46 9.26 15.97
C ALA A 614 -7.26 8.80 16.82
N ASP A 615 -7.27 7.57 17.33
CA ASP A 615 -6.23 7.00 18.21
C ASP A 615 -5.84 7.97 19.35
N GLY A 616 -6.84 8.39 20.14
CA GLY A 616 -6.63 9.31 21.26
C GLY A 616 -6.59 10.80 20.89
N SER A 617 -6.44 11.13 19.62
CA SER A 617 -6.41 12.52 19.12
C SER A 617 -7.78 13.00 18.66
N ALA A 618 -7.96 14.31 18.52
CA ALA A 618 -9.15 14.88 17.93
C ALA A 618 -9.27 14.50 16.45
N MET A 619 -10.44 14.03 16.05
CA MET A 619 -10.73 13.71 14.66
C MET A 619 -11.44 14.89 13.99
N THR A 620 -10.71 15.68 13.22
CA THR A 620 -11.30 16.75 12.42
C THR A 620 -12.25 16.18 11.38
N SER A 621 -13.45 16.73 11.29
CA SER A 621 -14.42 16.37 10.26
C SER A 621 -15.14 17.61 9.76
N PHE A 622 -15.54 17.61 8.49
CA PHE A 622 -16.38 18.67 7.94
C PHE A 622 -17.26 18.18 6.81
N ILE A 623 -18.33 18.95 6.55
CA ILE A 623 -19.15 18.84 5.35
C ILE A 623 -19.51 20.25 4.87
N GLU A 624 -19.45 20.47 3.54
CA GLU A 624 -19.69 21.78 2.92
C GLU A 624 -20.73 21.64 1.80
N SER A 625 -21.72 22.56 1.83
CA SER A 625 -22.78 22.57 0.82
C SER A 625 -22.35 23.31 -0.45
N GLY A 626 -23.01 23.00 -1.54
CA GLY A 626 -23.09 23.89 -2.70
C GLY A 626 -23.70 25.24 -2.37
N ASP A 627 -23.79 26.10 -3.37
CA ASP A 627 -24.40 27.43 -3.17
C ASP A 627 -25.90 27.30 -2.92
N LEU A 628 -26.34 27.84 -1.81
CA LEU A 628 -27.75 27.92 -1.46
C LEU A 628 -28.38 29.10 -2.21
N GLY A 629 -29.22 28.80 -3.20
CA GLY A 629 -29.98 29.78 -3.95
C GLY A 629 -31.27 30.15 -3.24
N ILE A 630 -31.19 31.15 -2.37
CA ILE A 630 -32.34 31.55 -1.56
C ILE A 630 -33.30 32.48 -2.31
N SER A 631 -32.88 33.05 -3.45
CA SER A 631 -33.68 33.99 -4.25
C SER A 631 -33.14 34.10 -5.67
N ASP A 632 -33.12 33.03 -6.44
CA ASP A 632 -32.69 32.99 -7.87
C ASP A 632 -31.38 33.74 -8.20
N GLY A 633 -30.56 34.09 -7.19
CA GLY A 633 -29.33 34.86 -7.35
C GLY A 633 -29.51 36.33 -7.78
N ASN A 634 -30.73 36.77 -8.03
CA ASN A 634 -31.04 38.10 -8.60
C ASN A 634 -31.06 39.21 -7.51
N GLN A 635 -31.30 38.84 -6.25
CA GLN A 635 -31.39 39.79 -5.15
C GLN A 635 -30.39 39.41 -4.05
N PHE A 636 -29.97 40.43 -3.29
CA PHE A 636 -29.27 40.16 -2.04
C PHE A 636 -30.24 39.66 -1.00
N SER A 637 -29.79 38.71 -0.20
CA SER A 637 -30.49 38.22 0.98
C SER A 637 -29.68 38.52 2.23
N PHE A 638 -30.37 38.77 3.32
CA PHE A 638 -29.80 38.99 4.63
C PHE A 638 -30.21 37.86 5.57
N VAL A 639 -29.20 37.17 6.13
CA VAL A 639 -29.40 36.11 7.13
C VAL A 639 -29.16 36.71 8.51
N SER A 640 -30.19 36.59 9.38
CA SER A 640 -30.18 37.18 10.73
C SER A 640 -30.04 36.15 11.83
N ARG A 641 -30.60 34.97 11.68
CA ARG A 641 -30.60 33.91 12.69
C ARG A 641 -30.57 32.53 12.06
N VAL A 642 -29.97 31.58 12.78
CA VAL A 642 -29.96 30.16 12.43
C VAL A 642 -30.39 29.36 13.65
N LEU A 643 -31.30 28.38 13.44
CA LEU A 643 -31.61 27.33 14.38
C LEU A 643 -30.82 26.10 13.95
N PRO A 644 -29.82 25.68 14.70
CA PRO A 644 -29.11 24.47 14.42
C PRO A 644 -30.00 23.28 14.76
N ASP A 645 -30.03 22.29 13.88
CA ASP A 645 -30.64 20.98 14.17
C ASP A 645 -29.52 19.97 14.22
N LEU A 646 -28.90 19.82 15.37
CA LEU A 646 -27.71 19.01 15.57
C LEU A 646 -27.94 18.07 16.76
N ASN A 647 -27.72 16.77 16.52
CA ASN A 647 -27.77 15.77 17.56
C ASN A 647 -26.31 15.35 17.91
N PHE A 648 -25.92 15.62 19.17
CA PHE A 648 -24.67 15.14 19.73
C PHE A 648 -24.84 13.70 20.23
N ARG A 649 -24.04 12.78 19.73
CA ARG A 649 -24.09 11.37 20.05
C ARG A 649 -22.86 10.98 20.87
N GLU A 650 -23.07 10.19 21.93
CA GLU A 650 -22.00 9.59 22.74
C GLU A 650 -20.94 10.58 23.27
N THR A 651 -21.26 11.85 23.31
CA THR A 651 -20.40 12.90 23.84
C THR A 651 -20.62 13.02 25.34
N ASN A 652 -19.65 12.59 26.14
CA ASN A 652 -19.68 12.69 27.61
C ASN A 652 -19.07 13.99 28.13
N VAL A 653 -18.98 15.03 27.32
CA VAL A 653 -18.27 16.29 27.68
C VAL A 653 -19.21 17.46 27.47
N ASP A 654 -19.49 18.21 28.54
CA ASP A 654 -20.42 19.32 28.54
C ASP A 654 -19.99 20.53 27.68
N ASP A 655 -18.72 20.61 27.26
CA ASP A 655 -18.15 21.76 26.56
C ASP A 655 -17.77 21.48 25.10
N THR A 656 -18.32 20.42 24.48
CA THR A 656 -17.98 20.09 23.07
C THR A 656 -18.77 20.94 22.10
N THR A 657 -18.09 21.45 21.06
CA THR A 657 -18.71 22.33 20.07
C THR A 657 -18.53 21.79 18.63
N VAL A 658 -19.45 22.19 17.77
CA VAL A 658 -19.39 22.02 16.33
C VAL A 658 -19.53 23.39 15.69
N ASN A 659 -18.60 23.76 14.85
CA ASN A 659 -18.61 25.05 14.18
C ASN A 659 -19.57 25.07 13.01
N PHE A 660 -20.54 25.97 13.05
CA PHE A 660 -21.44 26.30 11.96
C PHE A 660 -20.86 27.51 11.21
N ILE A 661 -20.41 27.29 9.99
CA ILE A 661 -19.78 28.30 9.16
C ILE A 661 -20.70 28.64 7.99
N LEU A 662 -21.18 29.87 7.95
CA LEU A 662 -21.99 30.37 6.86
C LEU A 662 -21.18 31.42 6.09
N ASN A 663 -20.94 31.17 4.80
CA ASN A 663 -20.21 32.08 3.93
C ASN A 663 -21.15 32.73 2.95
N ALA A 664 -21.10 34.05 2.81
CA ALA A 664 -21.89 34.80 1.85
C ALA A 664 -21.07 35.16 0.61
N LYS A 665 -21.64 34.90 -0.57
CA LYS A 665 -21.04 35.18 -1.88
C LYS A 665 -21.87 36.23 -2.63
N ASN A 666 -21.20 37.04 -3.46
CA ASN A 666 -21.85 38.07 -4.28
C ASN A 666 -22.11 37.60 -5.73
N ALA A 667 -21.39 36.60 -6.18
CA ALA A 667 -21.51 36.03 -7.51
C ALA A 667 -21.20 34.52 -7.51
N PRO A 668 -21.76 33.75 -8.46
CA PRO A 668 -21.44 32.34 -8.64
C PRO A 668 -19.92 32.13 -8.83
N GLY A 669 -19.38 31.03 -8.30
CA GLY A 669 -17.95 30.69 -8.41
C GLY A 669 -17.01 31.58 -7.60
N GLN A 670 -17.51 32.57 -6.90
CA GLN A 670 -16.70 33.44 -6.04
C GLN A 670 -16.37 32.69 -4.74
N THR A 671 -15.12 32.89 -4.25
CA THR A 671 -14.76 32.46 -2.91
C THR A 671 -15.31 33.45 -1.86
N ALA A 672 -15.50 33.00 -0.62
CA ALA A 672 -15.93 33.85 0.49
C ALA A 672 -14.96 35.01 0.79
N GLN A 673 -13.71 34.90 0.33
CA GLN A 673 -12.71 35.99 0.40
C GLN A 673 -12.83 36.89 -0.82
N THR A 674 -13.26 38.11 -0.61
CA THR A 674 -13.31 39.13 -1.65
C THR A 674 -12.01 39.88 -1.74
N THR A 675 -11.39 39.86 -2.93
CA THR A 675 -10.33 40.74 -3.47
C THR A 675 -9.14 41.10 -2.59
N THR A 676 -7.98 41.16 -3.23
CA THR A 676 -6.67 41.56 -2.68
C THR A 676 -6.61 42.94 -2.00
N THR A 677 -7.68 43.73 -2.06
CA THR A 677 -7.75 45.10 -1.52
C THR A 677 -8.69 45.29 -0.34
N ASN A 678 -9.55 44.30 -0.02
CA ASN A 678 -10.46 44.43 1.14
C ASN A 678 -10.68 43.05 1.79
N THR A 679 -10.07 42.86 2.94
CA THR A 679 -10.16 41.65 3.77
C THR A 679 -11.49 41.56 4.55
N ILE A 680 -12.60 41.98 3.99
CA ILE A 680 -13.90 41.73 4.61
C ILE A 680 -14.34 40.31 4.26
N THR A 681 -14.02 39.38 5.13
CA THR A 681 -14.54 38.00 5.05
C THR A 681 -16.03 38.04 5.39
N LYS A 682 -16.86 37.79 4.42
CA LYS A 682 -18.31 37.61 4.62
C LYS A 682 -18.60 36.19 5.11
N SER A 683 -18.06 35.88 6.26
CA SER A 683 -18.20 34.58 6.92
C SER A 683 -18.67 34.78 8.35
N SER A 684 -19.56 33.90 8.80
CA SER A 684 -19.94 33.76 10.19
C SER A 684 -19.58 32.37 10.65
N ASN A 685 -18.67 32.26 11.61
CA ASN A 685 -18.30 31.01 12.25
C ASN A 685 -18.79 31.05 13.70
N VAL A 686 -19.73 30.18 14.06
CA VAL A 686 -20.34 30.13 15.37
C VAL A 686 -20.21 28.73 15.95
N PRO A 687 -19.58 28.56 17.12
CA PRO A 687 -19.60 27.28 17.82
C PRO A 687 -21.00 26.99 18.34
N VAL A 688 -21.49 25.81 18.08
CA VAL A 688 -22.80 25.29 18.50
C VAL A 688 -22.54 24.10 19.42
N ASP A 689 -23.14 24.12 20.58
CA ASP A 689 -23.16 23.06 21.57
C ASP A 689 -24.56 22.42 21.68
N GLN A 690 -24.73 21.44 22.55
CA GLN A 690 -25.99 20.75 22.76
C GLN A 690 -27.10 21.63 23.37
N TYR A 691 -26.75 22.81 23.91
CA TYR A 691 -27.70 23.73 24.56
C TYR A 691 -28.04 24.94 23.67
N THR A 692 -27.45 25.00 22.48
CA THR A 692 -27.65 26.13 21.56
C THR A 692 -28.99 26.02 20.83
N ASP A 693 -30.00 26.73 21.27
CA ASP A 693 -31.33 26.77 20.60
C ASP A 693 -31.26 27.51 19.27
N GLN A 694 -30.57 28.65 19.24
CA GLN A 694 -30.41 29.51 18.07
C GLN A 694 -29.17 30.40 18.21
N TYR A 695 -28.61 30.81 17.08
CA TYR A 695 -27.57 31.83 17.08
C TYR A 695 -27.87 32.96 16.09
N GLN A 696 -27.32 34.13 16.35
CA GLN A 696 -27.50 35.31 15.51
C GLN A 696 -26.30 35.50 14.59
N THR A 697 -26.57 35.87 13.35
CA THR A 697 -25.59 36.22 12.35
C THR A 697 -26.00 37.49 11.60
N ARG A 698 -25.10 38.12 10.88
CA ARG A 698 -25.37 39.33 10.09
C ARG A 698 -24.64 39.24 8.75
N LEU A 699 -25.16 38.38 7.90
CA LEU A 699 -24.58 38.11 6.59
C LEU A 699 -25.50 38.59 5.48
N ARG A 700 -24.87 39.26 4.49
CA ARG A 700 -25.53 39.72 3.27
C ARG A 700 -24.82 39.18 2.05
N GLY A 701 -25.52 38.44 1.20
CA GLY A 701 -24.99 37.85 -0.02
C GLY A 701 -26.09 37.52 -1.01
N ARG A 702 -25.72 37.16 -2.23
CA ARG A 702 -26.65 36.64 -3.24
C ARG A 702 -26.82 35.15 -3.13
N SER A 703 -25.75 34.43 -2.78
CA SER A 703 -25.74 33.02 -2.44
C SER A 703 -24.96 32.80 -1.15
N PHE A 704 -25.17 31.65 -0.54
CA PHE A 704 -24.54 31.26 0.72
C PHE A 704 -24.03 29.83 0.61
N THR A 705 -22.88 29.53 1.21
CA THR A 705 -22.47 28.15 1.46
C THR A 705 -22.52 27.87 2.96
N PHE A 706 -22.90 26.66 3.30
CA PHE A 706 -23.04 26.19 4.65
C PHE A 706 -22.03 25.08 4.91
N LYS A 707 -21.15 25.28 5.90
CA LYS A 707 -20.15 24.31 6.31
C LYS A 707 -20.31 23.99 7.77
N ILE A 708 -20.25 22.71 8.09
CA ILE A 708 -20.21 22.23 9.47
C ILE A 708 -18.85 21.59 9.68
N GLN A 709 -18.18 21.93 10.76
CA GLN A 709 -16.85 21.42 11.08
C GLN A 709 -16.72 21.14 12.57
N SER A 710 -16.16 19.98 12.92
CA SER A 710 -15.75 19.68 14.29
C SER A 710 -14.25 19.41 14.36
N THR A 711 -13.60 20.00 15.35
CA THR A 711 -12.17 19.89 15.62
C THR A 711 -11.89 19.42 17.05
N ASP A 712 -12.93 19.36 17.88
CA ASP A 712 -12.82 19.07 19.30
C ASP A 712 -12.68 17.55 19.53
N LEU A 713 -12.11 17.23 20.67
CA LEU A 713 -11.95 15.87 21.12
C LEU A 713 -13.32 15.29 21.55
N ASN A 714 -13.58 14.03 21.29
CA ASN A 714 -14.79 13.31 21.71
C ASN A 714 -16.12 13.86 21.14
N VAL A 715 -16.12 14.41 19.95
CA VAL A 715 -17.34 14.93 19.32
C VAL A 715 -17.85 13.95 18.26
N LEU A 716 -19.06 13.44 18.44
CA LEU A 716 -19.85 12.79 17.41
C LEU A 716 -21.14 13.56 17.22
N TRP A 717 -21.49 13.85 15.99
CA TRP A 717 -22.68 14.61 15.65
C TRP A 717 -23.40 14.05 14.43
N ARG A 718 -24.70 14.31 14.39
CA ARG A 718 -25.56 14.12 13.22
C ARG A 718 -26.32 15.41 12.96
N LEU A 719 -26.29 15.88 11.72
CA LEU A 719 -27.07 17.03 11.30
C LEU A 719 -28.48 16.60 10.91
N GLY A 720 -29.47 17.35 11.35
CA GLY A 720 -30.86 17.25 10.89
C GLY A 720 -31.18 18.29 9.80
N ILE A 721 -32.26 19.05 10.00
CA ILE A 721 -32.72 20.10 9.07
C ILE A 721 -32.56 21.47 9.74
N PRO A 722 -31.43 22.17 9.57
CA PRO A 722 -31.25 23.51 10.12
C PRO A 722 -32.26 24.48 9.51
N ARG A 723 -32.62 25.51 10.25
CA ARG A 723 -33.53 26.57 9.82
C ARG A 723 -32.88 27.91 9.88
N VAL A 724 -33.14 28.74 8.90
CA VAL A 724 -32.56 30.09 8.80
C VAL A 724 -33.65 31.16 8.65
N ASP A 725 -33.45 32.30 9.33
CA ASP A 725 -34.26 33.51 9.13
C ASP A 725 -33.58 34.35 8.05
N ILE A 726 -34.21 34.37 6.86
CA ILE A 726 -33.71 35.03 5.67
C ILE A 726 -34.68 36.11 5.23
N ARG A 727 -34.11 37.25 4.82
CA ARG A 727 -34.88 38.39 4.33
C ARG A 727 -34.31 38.92 3.03
N PRO A 728 -35.13 39.23 2.02
CA PRO A 728 -34.68 39.96 0.84
C PRO A 728 -34.08 41.33 1.25
N ASP A 729 -32.94 41.70 0.69
CA ASP A 729 -32.22 42.92 1.02
C ASP A 729 -31.79 43.72 -0.22
N GLY A 730 -32.74 43.80 -1.20
CA GLY A 730 -32.58 44.61 -2.37
C GLY A 730 -31.66 44.01 -3.47
N ARG A 731 -31.51 44.74 -4.56
CA ARG A 731 -30.73 44.33 -5.73
C ARG A 731 -29.31 44.87 -5.78
N ARG A 732 -28.98 45.83 -4.92
CA ARG A 732 -27.65 46.51 -4.83
C ARG A 732 -27.05 46.36 -3.42
#